data_484f9a4f43b025176baaf5020ac84ec2
#
_entry.id   484f9a4f43b025176baaf5020ac84ec2
#
_cell.length_a   1.000
_cell.length_b   1.000
_cell.length_c   1.000
_cell.angle_alpha   90.00
_cell.angle_beta   90.00
_cell.angle_gamma   90.00
#
_symmetry.space_group_name_H-M   'P 1'
#
loop_
_entity.id
_entity.type
_entity.pdbx_description
1 polymer ?
#
loop_
_entity_poly.entity_id
_entity_poly.type
_entity_poly.pdbx_seq_one_letter_code
_entity_poly.pdbx_strand_id
1 'polypeptide(L)'
;MAKRITFQFEDDLDYQMQAIHSTVELFRGLSRHVDGIYRSNRIRKVGEGDPVRNNDIVVGSRLLENLRKVQLSNDLFADNALAEGNNFTIEMETGTGKTYVYLRTILELYQEYGFRKFMIVVPSIAIRKGVEKSMEQLADHFKRLYNIDIGKHSFIYDSNNPKQISSKLVESNDLSICVLNIQAFNKDTNKIRKEDEYGQNLWEDIKYIKPIVIIDEPQKIEGTAKKKSKSLVAIEELKPLFTLRYSATHKQLYNQIYKLDSYAAYQKDLVKKIVVKTVYGVIPKDYPYVRYLAFTSDLKAKIEIFSQDQGGTIRFKTFNVGGGASLEELSGGLSQYKDYRIAEEPHKLKPLSVATKEGFFGLELGHSNHEIEKNEAVRIQIRLAIQNHFTKQLNIIRSGRKIKALTLFFIDAVDKVRDDSAPDGRGEYLRIFDEEYKKYVTTHTHELEMNKEYFPDYMNVQAVREGYFARDKKNNAVDVEGWDSSVDDSDVKLKAKSQEDIDRGISLILEKKDELISFEEPLAFIFSHSALREGWDNPNVFTLCTLKAGGSDIAKKQEIGRGLRLPVDNTGNRCIDRRINELNVIANDYYDHFASALQKDFNDNMHFVKDEVTADILIETLKSAGIPEEKISPKLVDTLKEELVSVGVMNTDNVLKGSSQQITKTLDNMVFVDDTLNEHAQLIKQQFKELMVQKGTRKIEITNGDNDPYDNGVRAYVTQGEFEKIYLGLRKNLMQRSIYKFKIDKDKFIDDCIFQINQFLLF
;
A
#
# COMPACT_ATOMS: atom_id res chain seq x y z
N MET A 1 27.66 -18.03 5.58
CA MET A 1 26.43 -17.57 4.92
C MET A 1 25.30 -17.81 5.90
N ALA A 2 24.52 -16.77 6.20
CA ALA A 2 23.35 -16.89 7.08
C ALA A 2 22.37 -17.92 6.52
N LYS A 3 21.71 -18.66 7.40
CA LYS A 3 20.74 -19.67 7.02
C LYS A 3 19.54 -19.01 6.35
N ARG A 4 19.25 -19.40 5.11
CA ARG A 4 18.01 -18.94 4.43
C ARG A 4 16.80 -19.52 5.12
N ILE A 5 15.85 -18.69 5.45
CA ILE A 5 14.56 -19.08 6.04
C ILE A 5 13.60 -19.38 4.90
N THR A 6 13.06 -20.59 4.88
CA THR A 6 12.05 -20.99 3.89
C THR A 6 10.67 -20.58 4.41
N PHE A 7 9.99 -19.71 3.66
CA PHE A 7 8.62 -19.31 4.00
C PHE A 7 7.67 -20.51 3.99
N GLN A 8 6.83 -20.61 5.01
CA GLN A 8 5.75 -21.57 5.02
C GLN A 8 4.52 -20.91 4.40
N PHE A 9 3.93 -21.59 3.42
CA PHE A 9 2.76 -21.11 2.72
C PHE A 9 1.54 -21.91 3.17
N GLU A 10 0.53 -21.21 3.66
CA GLU A 10 -0.79 -21.75 3.95
C GLU A 10 -1.56 -21.90 2.62
N ASP A 11 -2.32 -22.97 2.47
CA ASP A 11 -3.04 -23.29 1.24
C ASP A 11 -4.54 -23.06 1.32
N ASP A 12 -5.05 -22.67 2.46
CA ASP A 12 -6.47 -22.53 2.77
C ASP A 12 -6.88 -21.15 3.31
N LEU A 13 -6.09 -20.11 3.06
CA LEU A 13 -6.45 -18.76 3.48
C LEU A 13 -7.72 -18.28 2.76
N ASP A 14 -8.82 -18.15 3.51
CA ASP A 14 -10.17 -17.86 3.00
C ASP A 14 -10.19 -16.75 1.94
N TYR A 15 -9.58 -15.60 2.22
CA TYR A 15 -9.57 -14.45 1.32
C TYR A 15 -8.81 -14.71 0.01
N GLN A 16 -7.76 -15.56 0.05
CA GLN A 16 -7.02 -15.95 -1.17
C GLN A 16 -7.83 -16.97 -1.96
N MET A 17 -8.40 -17.96 -1.28
CA MET A 17 -9.24 -18.97 -1.92
C MET A 17 -10.48 -18.33 -2.55
N GLN A 18 -11.09 -17.36 -1.90
CA GLN A 18 -12.23 -16.61 -2.43
C GLN A 18 -11.84 -15.87 -3.74
N ALA A 19 -10.68 -15.20 -3.76
CA ALA A 19 -10.17 -14.54 -4.97
C ALA A 19 -9.91 -15.51 -6.13
N ILE A 20 -9.32 -16.68 -5.83
CA ILE A 20 -9.04 -17.75 -6.80
C ILE A 20 -10.35 -18.33 -7.33
N HIS A 21 -11.26 -18.75 -6.45
CA HIS A 21 -12.55 -19.32 -6.81
C HIS A 21 -13.39 -18.33 -7.62
N SER A 22 -13.36 -17.04 -7.30
CA SER A 22 -14.05 -15.99 -8.06
C SER A 22 -13.63 -15.99 -9.53
N THR A 23 -12.37 -16.24 -9.83
CA THR A 23 -11.89 -16.34 -11.21
C THR A 23 -12.28 -17.65 -11.86
N VAL A 24 -12.16 -18.77 -11.14
CA VAL A 24 -12.45 -20.11 -11.67
C VAL A 24 -13.95 -20.25 -11.99
N GLU A 25 -14.82 -19.78 -11.12
CA GLU A 25 -16.30 -19.86 -11.29
C GLU A 25 -16.82 -19.09 -12.51
N LEU A 26 -16.09 -18.09 -13.00
CA LEU A 26 -16.48 -17.38 -14.25
C LEU A 26 -16.68 -18.34 -15.43
N PHE A 27 -15.87 -19.38 -15.49
CA PHE A 27 -15.82 -20.29 -16.65
C PHE A 27 -16.62 -21.58 -16.44
N ARG A 28 -17.33 -21.72 -15.32
CA ARG A 28 -18.12 -22.90 -15.00
C ARG A 28 -19.21 -23.15 -16.03
N GLY A 29 -19.18 -24.36 -16.63
CA GLY A 29 -20.19 -24.83 -17.58
C GLY A 29 -20.24 -24.05 -18.90
N LEU A 30 -19.18 -23.30 -19.25
CA LEU A 30 -19.05 -22.70 -20.58
C LEU A 30 -18.69 -23.76 -21.63
N SER A 31 -19.35 -23.66 -22.76
CA SER A 31 -18.97 -24.46 -23.95
C SER A 31 -17.63 -23.97 -24.46
N ARG A 32 -16.79 -24.90 -24.88
CA ARG A 32 -15.46 -24.65 -25.44
C ARG A 32 -15.39 -25.24 -26.84
N HIS A 33 -14.85 -24.47 -27.76
CA HIS A 33 -14.60 -24.92 -29.13
C HIS A 33 -13.10 -24.98 -29.35
N VAL A 34 -12.68 -26.11 -29.93
CA VAL A 34 -11.34 -26.23 -30.52
C VAL A 34 -11.50 -25.84 -31.97
N ASP A 35 -11.01 -24.68 -32.38
CA ASP A 35 -11.00 -24.31 -33.80
C ASP A 35 -10.10 -25.25 -34.59
N GLY A 36 -10.46 -25.46 -35.83
CA GLY A 36 -9.75 -26.32 -36.73
C GLY A 36 -8.31 -25.89 -37.01
N ILE A 37 -7.60 -26.68 -37.78
CA ILE A 37 -6.18 -26.58 -38.07
C ILE A 37 -5.77 -25.17 -38.52
N TYR A 38 -4.84 -24.56 -37.81
CA TYR A 38 -4.18 -23.32 -38.21
C TYR A 38 -3.43 -23.54 -39.52
N ARG A 39 -3.87 -22.94 -40.58
CA ARG A 39 -3.13 -22.85 -41.82
C ARG A 39 -2.33 -21.56 -41.84
N SER A 40 -1.11 -21.60 -41.37
CA SER A 40 -0.15 -20.52 -41.57
C SER A 40 0.22 -20.46 -43.06
N ASN A 41 0.23 -19.30 -43.69
CA ASN A 41 0.85 -19.08 -44.99
C ASN A 41 2.40 -19.14 -44.92
N ARG A 42 2.91 -19.45 -43.77
CA ARG A 42 4.31 -19.45 -43.39
C ARG A 42 4.96 -20.77 -43.79
N ILE A 43 6.14 -20.70 -44.41
CA ILE A 43 7.02 -21.86 -44.60
C ILE A 43 7.74 -22.10 -43.25
N ARG A 44 7.41 -23.21 -42.59
CA ARG A 44 8.05 -23.61 -41.34
C ARG A 44 9.35 -24.37 -41.62
N LYS A 45 10.35 -24.16 -40.74
CA LYS A 45 11.58 -24.95 -40.79
C LYS A 45 11.33 -26.38 -40.36
N VAL A 46 12.11 -27.29 -40.90
CA VAL A 46 12.10 -28.70 -40.45
C VAL A 46 12.42 -28.74 -38.96
N GLY A 47 11.51 -29.29 -38.15
CA GLY A 47 11.63 -29.41 -36.70
C GLY A 47 10.87 -28.33 -35.89
N GLU A 48 10.19 -27.37 -36.54
CA GLU A 48 9.25 -26.45 -35.86
C GLU A 48 7.89 -27.14 -35.67
N GLY A 49 7.39 -27.12 -34.43
CA GLY A 49 6.06 -27.63 -34.08
C GLY A 49 4.93 -26.71 -34.50
N ASP A 50 3.72 -27.22 -34.57
CA ASP A 50 2.52 -26.41 -34.84
C ASP A 50 2.15 -25.57 -33.61
N PRO A 51 1.62 -24.33 -33.79
CA PRO A 51 1.12 -23.55 -32.68
C PRO A 51 -0.04 -24.22 -31.95
N VAL A 52 0.08 -24.29 -30.63
CA VAL A 52 -0.92 -24.87 -29.74
C VAL A 52 -1.65 -23.73 -29.04
N ARG A 53 -2.93 -23.54 -29.34
CA ARG A 53 -3.76 -22.46 -28.77
C ARG A 53 -4.57 -22.93 -27.55
N ASN A 54 -4.98 -21.98 -26.72
CA ASN A 54 -6.02 -22.21 -25.75
C ASN A 54 -7.37 -22.49 -26.46
N ASN A 55 -8.18 -23.33 -25.83
CA ASN A 55 -9.55 -23.54 -26.31
C ASN A 55 -10.32 -22.21 -26.23
N ASP A 56 -11.10 -21.91 -27.28
CA ASP A 56 -12.00 -20.77 -27.24
C ASP A 56 -13.11 -20.99 -26.22
N ILE A 57 -13.51 -19.92 -25.55
CA ILE A 57 -14.71 -19.88 -24.73
C ILE A 57 -15.86 -19.28 -25.54
N VAL A 58 -17.04 -19.87 -25.42
CA VAL A 58 -18.25 -19.27 -26.01
C VAL A 58 -18.68 -18.14 -25.08
N VAL A 59 -18.36 -16.91 -25.49
CA VAL A 59 -18.81 -15.70 -24.79
C VAL A 59 -20.30 -15.50 -25.11
N GLY A 60 -21.12 -15.67 -24.08
CA GLY A 60 -22.58 -15.52 -24.23
C GLY A 60 -23.21 -15.18 -22.88
N SER A 61 -24.53 -15.34 -22.81
CA SER A 61 -25.32 -15.06 -21.60
C SER A 61 -24.77 -15.76 -20.37
N ARG A 62 -24.27 -16.98 -20.52
CA ARG A 62 -23.75 -17.78 -19.38
C ARG A 62 -22.51 -17.19 -18.72
N LEU A 63 -21.57 -16.61 -19.47
CA LEU A 63 -20.41 -15.94 -18.89
C LEU A 63 -20.85 -14.70 -18.08
N LEU A 64 -21.81 -13.94 -18.61
CA LEU A 64 -22.39 -12.80 -17.91
C LEU A 64 -23.18 -13.24 -16.67
N GLU A 65 -23.92 -14.33 -16.74
CA GLU A 65 -24.62 -14.91 -15.58
C GLU A 65 -23.65 -15.36 -14.50
N ASN A 66 -22.56 -16.04 -14.88
CA ASN A 66 -21.52 -16.45 -13.95
C ASN A 66 -20.81 -15.23 -13.32
N LEU A 67 -20.49 -14.20 -14.12
CA LEU A 67 -19.94 -12.95 -13.65
C LEU A 67 -20.82 -12.34 -12.57
N ARG A 68 -22.11 -12.20 -12.83
CA ARG A 68 -23.07 -11.66 -11.86
C ARG A 68 -23.15 -12.46 -10.57
N LYS A 69 -23.16 -13.80 -10.69
CA LYS A 69 -23.13 -14.68 -9.51
C LYS A 69 -21.87 -14.48 -8.67
N VAL A 70 -20.72 -14.42 -9.33
CA VAL A 70 -19.43 -14.18 -8.66
C VAL A 70 -19.41 -12.80 -8.00
N GLN A 71 -19.87 -11.77 -8.69
CA GLN A 71 -19.92 -10.42 -8.16
C GLN A 71 -20.78 -10.36 -6.90
N LEU A 72 -21.96 -10.95 -6.90
CA LEU A 72 -22.83 -10.95 -5.74
C LEU A 72 -22.29 -11.80 -4.58
N SER A 73 -21.67 -12.95 -4.86
CA SER A 73 -21.06 -13.75 -3.81
C SER A 73 -19.89 -13.02 -3.11
N ASN A 74 -19.37 -11.97 -3.76
CA ASN A 74 -18.31 -11.11 -3.23
C ASN A 74 -18.83 -9.72 -2.81
N ASP A 75 -20.14 -9.59 -2.60
CA ASP A 75 -20.79 -8.34 -2.20
C ASP A 75 -20.49 -7.17 -3.15
N LEU A 76 -20.42 -7.46 -4.47
CA LEU A 76 -20.20 -6.47 -5.53
C LEU A 76 -21.47 -6.23 -6.33
N PHE A 77 -21.59 -5.05 -6.94
CA PHE A 77 -22.65 -4.80 -7.91
C PHE A 77 -22.53 -5.73 -9.12
N ALA A 78 -23.66 -6.26 -9.54
CA ALA A 78 -23.73 -7.06 -10.76
C ALA A 78 -23.64 -6.17 -12.00
N ASP A 79 -22.66 -6.43 -12.86
CA ASP A 79 -22.52 -5.76 -14.14
C ASP A 79 -23.62 -6.14 -15.14
N ASN A 80 -24.04 -5.17 -15.96
CA ASN A 80 -25.05 -5.40 -16.99
C ASN A 80 -24.48 -5.99 -18.28
N ALA A 81 -23.18 -5.86 -18.51
CA ALA A 81 -22.49 -6.33 -19.70
C ALA A 81 -21.05 -6.77 -19.38
N LEU A 82 -20.48 -7.61 -20.24
CA LEU A 82 -19.06 -7.95 -20.20
C LEU A 82 -18.23 -6.77 -20.71
N ALA A 83 -17.13 -6.48 -20.03
CA ALA A 83 -16.15 -5.52 -20.50
C ALA A 83 -15.49 -5.99 -21.79
N GLU A 84 -15.17 -5.04 -22.68
CA GLU A 84 -14.49 -5.31 -23.94
C GLU A 84 -13.22 -6.15 -23.72
N GLY A 85 -13.02 -7.18 -24.55
CA GLY A 85 -11.87 -8.08 -24.47
C GLY A 85 -11.88 -9.03 -23.25
N ASN A 86 -13.04 -9.25 -22.62
CA ASN A 86 -13.19 -10.13 -21.45
C ASN A 86 -12.16 -9.79 -20.36
N ASN A 87 -12.17 -8.55 -19.91
CA ASN A 87 -11.30 -8.06 -18.85
C ASN A 87 -11.97 -8.21 -17.47
N PHE A 88 -11.24 -8.76 -16.49
CA PHE A 88 -11.72 -8.94 -15.13
C PHE A 88 -10.76 -8.32 -14.13
N THR A 89 -11.30 -7.61 -13.15
CA THR A 89 -10.52 -6.93 -12.11
C THR A 89 -10.56 -7.70 -10.80
N ILE A 90 -9.40 -7.94 -10.23
CA ILE A 90 -9.19 -8.54 -8.90
C ILE A 90 -8.42 -7.51 -8.05
N GLU A 91 -9.13 -6.93 -7.09
CA GLU A 91 -8.54 -5.96 -6.16
C GLU A 91 -8.09 -6.68 -4.90
N MET A 92 -6.80 -6.55 -4.59
CA MET A 92 -6.22 -7.13 -3.38
C MET A 92 -5.18 -6.16 -2.81
N GLU A 93 -5.26 -5.87 -1.52
CA GLU A 93 -4.33 -4.99 -0.82
C GLU A 93 -2.89 -5.47 -0.93
N THR A 94 -1.96 -4.51 -0.88
CA THR A 94 -0.52 -4.80 -0.87
C THR A 94 -0.16 -5.69 0.32
N GLY A 95 0.64 -6.73 0.07
CA GLY A 95 1.06 -7.65 1.14
C GLY A 95 0.11 -8.82 1.41
N THR A 96 -1.09 -8.88 0.80
CA THR A 96 -2.04 -9.97 0.99
C THR A 96 -1.78 -11.20 0.11
N GLY A 97 -0.74 -11.17 -0.73
CA GLY A 97 -0.30 -12.33 -1.51
C GLY A 97 -0.84 -12.40 -2.94
N LYS A 98 -1.03 -11.26 -3.62
CA LYS A 98 -1.46 -11.20 -5.05
C LYS A 98 -0.74 -12.20 -5.94
N THR A 99 0.60 -12.25 -5.84
CA THR A 99 1.43 -13.15 -6.64
C THR A 99 1.08 -14.63 -6.42
N TYR A 100 0.87 -15.04 -5.18
CA TYR A 100 0.40 -16.39 -4.85
C TYR A 100 -0.96 -16.67 -5.49
N VAL A 101 -1.90 -15.72 -5.35
CA VAL A 101 -3.26 -15.88 -5.87
C VAL A 101 -3.27 -16.06 -7.38
N TYR A 102 -2.60 -15.20 -8.15
CA TYR A 102 -2.63 -15.38 -9.60
C TYR A 102 -1.84 -16.58 -10.09
N LEU A 103 -0.73 -16.96 -9.46
CA LEU A 103 -0.02 -18.19 -9.82
C LEU A 103 -0.87 -19.43 -9.53
N ARG A 104 -1.55 -19.47 -8.40
CA ARG A 104 -2.48 -20.55 -8.08
C ARG A 104 -3.70 -20.55 -9.01
N THR A 105 -4.25 -19.39 -9.34
CA THR A 105 -5.32 -19.26 -10.32
C THR A 105 -4.95 -19.86 -11.68
N ILE A 106 -3.70 -19.67 -12.14
CA ILE A 106 -3.21 -20.34 -13.36
C ILE A 106 -3.32 -21.86 -13.26
N LEU A 107 -2.88 -22.42 -12.13
CA LEU A 107 -2.89 -23.88 -11.92
C LEU A 107 -4.31 -24.44 -11.81
N GLU A 108 -5.21 -23.75 -11.12
CA GLU A 108 -6.64 -24.11 -11.04
C GLU A 108 -7.30 -24.06 -12.43
N LEU A 109 -7.08 -22.96 -13.19
CA LEU A 109 -7.60 -22.83 -14.56
C LEU A 109 -7.06 -23.89 -15.52
N TYR A 110 -5.79 -24.30 -15.33
CA TYR A 110 -5.19 -25.39 -16.09
C TYR A 110 -5.84 -26.73 -15.75
N GLN A 111 -6.00 -27.06 -14.46
CA GLN A 111 -6.57 -28.33 -14.03
C GLN A 111 -8.06 -28.44 -14.38
N GLU A 112 -8.83 -27.41 -14.05
CA GLU A 112 -10.29 -27.44 -14.21
C GLU A 112 -10.71 -27.32 -15.68
N TYR A 113 -10.01 -26.47 -16.43
CA TYR A 113 -10.43 -26.11 -17.79
C TYR A 113 -9.44 -26.47 -18.89
N GLY A 114 -8.24 -26.92 -18.57
CA GLY A 114 -7.21 -27.26 -19.55
C GLY A 114 -6.63 -26.03 -20.29
N PHE A 115 -6.78 -24.82 -19.75
CA PHE A 115 -6.09 -23.65 -20.30
C PHE A 115 -4.58 -23.77 -20.08
N ARG A 116 -3.77 -23.55 -21.13
CA ARG A 116 -2.34 -23.87 -21.14
C ARG A 116 -1.42 -22.70 -21.39
N LYS A 117 -1.90 -21.62 -22.04
CA LYS A 117 -1.08 -20.50 -22.49
C LYS A 117 -1.34 -19.27 -21.65
N PHE A 118 -0.37 -18.91 -20.82
CA PHE A 118 -0.46 -17.77 -19.90
C PHE A 118 0.68 -16.79 -20.13
N MET A 119 0.38 -15.49 -20.06
CA MET A 119 1.37 -14.42 -20.11
C MET A 119 1.18 -13.53 -18.90
N ILE A 120 2.19 -13.44 -18.04
CA ILE A 120 2.21 -12.51 -16.92
C ILE A 120 2.95 -11.25 -17.35
N VAL A 121 2.20 -10.15 -17.49
CA VAL A 121 2.73 -8.85 -17.93
C VAL A 121 2.93 -7.97 -16.73
N VAL A 122 4.16 -7.49 -16.55
CA VAL A 122 4.56 -6.64 -15.44
C VAL A 122 5.08 -5.30 -15.94
N PRO A 123 4.89 -4.19 -15.17
CA PRO A 123 5.31 -2.86 -15.60
C PRO A 123 6.83 -2.62 -15.48
N SER A 124 7.53 -3.35 -14.60
CA SER A 124 8.96 -3.11 -14.35
C SER A 124 9.77 -4.38 -14.16
N ILE A 125 11.08 -4.26 -14.31
CA ILE A 125 12.05 -5.35 -14.09
C ILE A 125 12.04 -5.80 -12.62
N ALA A 126 11.89 -4.86 -11.69
CA ALA A 126 11.86 -5.17 -10.28
C ALA A 126 10.66 -6.08 -9.92
N ILE A 127 9.47 -5.78 -10.46
CA ILE A 127 8.28 -6.63 -10.27
C ILE A 127 8.49 -7.98 -10.95
N ARG A 128 9.09 -8.01 -12.16
CA ARG A 128 9.43 -9.27 -12.85
C ARG A 128 10.32 -10.18 -12.00
N LYS A 129 11.40 -9.61 -11.42
CA LYS A 129 12.29 -10.33 -10.51
C LYS A 129 11.57 -10.82 -9.25
N GLY A 130 10.63 -10.01 -8.73
CA GLY A 130 9.77 -10.42 -7.61
C GLY A 130 8.88 -11.60 -7.94
N VAL A 131 8.29 -11.64 -9.14
CA VAL A 131 7.49 -12.78 -9.64
C VAL A 131 8.36 -14.02 -9.82
N GLU A 132 9.53 -13.89 -10.45
CA GLU A 132 10.51 -14.96 -10.62
C GLU A 132 10.88 -15.60 -9.28
N LYS A 133 11.23 -14.76 -8.29
CA LYS A 133 11.56 -15.21 -6.93
C LYS A 133 10.38 -15.90 -6.24
N SER A 134 9.17 -15.38 -6.43
CA SER A 134 7.96 -16.00 -5.88
C SER A 134 7.69 -17.37 -6.51
N MET A 135 7.91 -17.53 -7.81
CA MET A 135 7.80 -18.83 -8.48
C MET A 135 8.79 -19.86 -7.92
N GLU A 136 10.04 -19.46 -7.68
CA GLU A 136 11.04 -20.31 -7.05
C GLU A 136 10.63 -20.74 -5.63
N GLN A 137 10.19 -19.78 -4.81
CA GLN A 137 9.78 -20.06 -3.42
C GLN A 137 8.53 -20.92 -3.32
N LEU A 138 7.59 -20.78 -4.27
CA LEU A 138 6.32 -21.52 -4.31
C LEU A 138 6.42 -22.86 -5.05
N ALA A 139 7.54 -23.19 -5.69
CA ALA A 139 7.68 -24.37 -6.54
C ALA A 139 7.36 -25.68 -5.80
N ASP A 140 7.95 -25.90 -4.63
CA ASP A 140 7.70 -27.10 -3.81
C ASP A 140 6.28 -27.11 -3.23
N HIS A 141 5.73 -25.95 -2.88
CA HIS A 141 4.35 -25.82 -2.38
C HIS A 141 3.35 -26.23 -3.47
N PHE A 142 3.45 -25.69 -4.67
CA PHE A 142 2.56 -26.03 -5.79
C PHE A 142 2.79 -27.48 -6.29
N LYS A 143 4.01 -27.98 -6.23
CA LYS A 143 4.28 -29.37 -6.55
C LYS A 143 3.54 -30.33 -5.59
N ARG A 144 3.45 -29.99 -4.30
CA ARG A 144 2.67 -30.79 -3.34
C ARG A 144 1.16 -30.71 -3.60
N LEU A 145 0.64 -29.52 -3.94
CA LEU A 145 -0.79 -29.30 -4.14
C LEU A 145 -1.31 -29.85 -5.46
N TYR A 146 -0.55 -29.66 -6.55
CA TYR A 146 -1.02 -29.89 -7.92
C TYR A 146 -0.25 -30.98 -8.65
N ASN A 147 0.82 -31.50 -8.07
CA ASN A 147 1.80 -32.37 -8.74
C ASN A 147 2.42 -31.73 -10.01
N ILE A 148 2.49 -30.39 -10.03
CA ILE A 148 3.03 -29.58 -11.14
C ILE A 148 4.28 -28.86 -10.66
N ASP A 149 5.39 -29.01 -11.38
CA ASP A 149 6.61 -28.25 -11.18
C ASP A 149 6.52 -26.93 -11.98
N ILE A 150 6.08 -25.86 -11.31
CA ILE A 150 5.89 -24.57 -11.98
C ILE A 150 7.17 -24.03 -12.63
N GLY A 151 8.34 -24.36 -12.10
CA GLY A 151 9.64 -23.95 -12.66
C GLY A 151 9.90 -24.54 -14.04
N LYS A 152 9.40 -25.76 -14.32
CA LYS A 152 9.51 -26.40 -15.65
C LYS A 152 8.53 -25.81 -16.67
N HIS A 153 7.41 -25.27 -16.21
CA HIS A 153 6.33 -24.75 -17.03
C HIS A 153 6.37 -23.22 -17.17
N SER A 154 7.34 -22.55 -16.55
CA SER A 154 7.48 -21.10 -16.61
C SER A 154 8.84 -20.68 -17.18
N PHE A 155 8.89 -19.50 -17.78
CA PHE A 155 10.12 -18.87 -18.22
C PHE A 155 9.98 -17.36 -18.26
N ILE A 156 11.11 -16.69 -18.11
CA ILE A 156 11.23 -15.25 -18.25
C ILE A 156 11.60 -14.93 -19.70
N TYR A 157 10.84 -14.04 -20.33
CA TYR A 157 11.17 -13.58 -21.67
C TYR A 157 12.49 -12.81 -21.69
N ASP A 158 13.40 -13.26 -22.57
CA ASP A 158 14.64 -12.56 -22.88
C ASP A 158 14.59 -12.02 -24.31
N SER A 159 14.70 -10.70 -24.47
CA SER A 159 14.74 -10.03 -25.77
C SER A 159 15.97 -10.41 -26.62
N ASN A 160 17.02 -10.95 -26.01
CA ASN A 160 18.18 -11.46 -26.72
C ASN A 160 17.96 -12.85 -27.32
N ASN A 161 16.96 -13.59 -26.80
CA ASN A 161 16.58 -14.90 -27.29
C ASN A 161 15.06 -15.02 -27.54
N PRO A 162 14.48 -14.29 -28.50
CA PRO A 162 13.03 -14.30 -28.77
C PRO A 162 12.50 -15.66 -29.21
N LYS A 163 13.36 -16.57 -29.72
CA LYS A 163 12.98 -17.92 -30.10
C LYS A 163 12.45 -18.79 -28.95
N GLN A 164 12.76 -18.42 -27.70
CA GLN A 164 12.15 -19.07 -26.52
C GLN A 164 10.62 -19.02 -26.51
N ILE A 165 10.03 -17.95 -27.02
CA ILE A 165 8.56 -17.85 -27.09
C ILE A 165 8.02 -18.88 -28.07
N SER A 166 8.64 -19.05 -29.24
CA SER A 166 8.22 -20.07 -30.23
C SER A 166 8.18 -21.44 -29.57
N SER A 167 9.32 -21.92 -29.06
CA SER A 167 9.44 -23.27 -28.53
C SER A 167 8.71 -23.50 -27.22
N LYS A 168 8.76 -22.54 -26.26
CA LYS A 168 8.24 -22.74 -24.91
C LYS A 168 6.79 -22.30 -24.76
N LEU A 169 6.33 -21.26 -25.49
CA LEU A 169 4.96 -20.75 -25.37
C LEU A 169 4.10 -21.19 -26.54
N VAL A 170 4.51 -20.97 -27.79
CA VAL A 170 3.67 -21.16 -28.97
C VAL A 170 3.47 -22.65 -29.28
N GLU A 171 4.55 -23.41 -29.37
CA GLU A 171 4.57 -24.81 -29.85
C GLU A 171 4.33 -25.84 -28.75
N SER A 172 4.54 -25.48 -27.49
CA SER A 172 4.38 -26.39 -26.35
C SER A 172 2.95 -26.91 -26.21
N ASN A 173 2.77 -28.21 -26.03
CA ASN A 173 1.48 -28.82 -25.67
C ASN A 173 1.18 -28.78 -24.18
N ASP A 174 2.18 -28.47 -23.36
CA ASP A 174 2.07 -28.44 -21.92
C ASP A 174 1.63 -27.04 -21.41
N LEU A 175 1.37 -26.96 -20.10
CA LEU A 175 1.24 -25.69 -19.42
C LEU A 175 2.46 -24.83 -19.72
N SER A 176 2.23 -23.57 -20.09
CA SER A 176 3.29 -22.63 -20.40
C SER A 176 2.97 -21.25 -19.86
N ILE A 177 3.85 -20.74 -19.01
CA ILE A 177 3.72 -19.45 -18.32
C ILE A 177 4.90 -18.57 -18.73
N CYS A 178 4.63 -17.53 -19.51
CA CYS A 178 5.63 -16.56 -19.92
C CYS A 178 5.55 -15.31 -19.07
N VAL A 179 6.61 -14.93 -18.38
CA VAL A 179 6.69 -13.67 -17.63
C VAL A 179 7.49 -12.65 -18.43
N LEU A 180 6.92 -11.49 -18.67
CA LEU A 180 7.58 -10.45 -19.47
C LEU A 180 7.21 -9.04 -19.02
N ASN A 181 8.16 -8.13 -19.25
CA ASN A 181 7.87 -6.71 -19.06
C ASN A 181 7.05 -6.18 -20.23
N ILE A 182 6.18 -5.21 -19.96
CA ILE A 182 5.38 -4.55 -20.99
C ILE A 182 6.24 -3.92 -22.09
N GLN A 183 7.42 -3.41 -21.76
CA GLN A 183 8.37 -2.83 -22.71
C GLN A 183 8.88 -3.84 -23.76
N ALA A 184 8.70 -5.11 -23.53
CA ALA A 184 9.12 -6.15 -24.46
C ALA A 184 8.33 -6.14 -25.78
N PHE A 185 7.10 -5.58 -25.78
CA PHE A 185 6.22 -5.61 -26.94
C PHE A 185 5.37 -4.36 -27.17
N ASN A 186 5.53 -3.29 -26.38
CA ASN A 186 4.72 -2.07 -26.49
C ASN A 186 5.12 -1.11 -27.63
N LYS A 187 6.17 -1.44 -28.38
CA LYS A 187 6.66 -0.67 -29.53
C LYS A 187 6.82 -1.60 -30.75
N ASP A 188 6.49 -1.09 -31.93
CA ASP A 188 6.63 -1.87 -33.18
C ASP A 188 8.08 -2.24 -33.49
N THR A 189 9.04 -1.49 -32.90
CA THR A 189 10.49 -1.75 -33.02
C THR A 189 10.95 -2.93 -32.16
N ASN A 190 10.13 -3.44 -31.25
CA ASN A 190 10.49 -4.56 -30.38
C ASN A 190 10.72 -5.83 -31.21
N LYS A 191 11.74 -6.63 -30.81
CA LYS A 191 12.15 -7.86 -31.54
C LYS A 191 11.00 -8.87 -31.69
N ILE A 192 10.13 -8.98 -30.70
CA ILE A 192 8.97 -9.88 -30.70
C ILE A 192 7.93 -9.53 -31.78
N ARG A 193 7.90 -8.24 -32.24
CA ARG A 193 6.99 -7.76 -33.28
C ARG A 193 7.58 -7.79 -34.68
N LYS A 194 8.90 -7.96 -34.81
CA LYS A 194 9.59 -7.98 -36.09
C LYS A 194 9.49 -9.33 -36.75
N GLU A 195 9.34 -9.32 -38.06
CA GLU A 195 9.53 -10.52 -38.87
C GLU A 195 11.01 -10.93 -38.86
N ASP A 196 11.25 -12.23 -38.75
CA ASP A 196 12.62 -12.77 -38.89
C ASP A 196 13.04 -12.81 -40.37
N GLU A 197 14.28 -13.21 -40.62
CA GLU A 197 14.87 -13.33 -41.97
C GLU A 197 14.09 -14.32 -42.87
N TYR A 198 13.19 -15.11 -42.31
CA TYR A 198 12.39 -16.13 -43.00
C TYR A 198 10.90 -15.71 -43.11
N GLY A 199 10.57 -14.46 -42.80
CA GLY A 199 9.19 -13.95 -42.81
C GLY A 199 8.33 -14.47 -41.66
N GLN A 200 8.95 -14.93 -40.58
CA GLN A 200 8.29 -15.41 -39.39
C GLN A 200 7.85 -14.22 -38.52
N ASN A 201 6.56 -14.11 -38.27
CA ASN A 201 5.99 -13.09 -37.38
C ASN A 201 5.55 -13.73 -36.08
N LEU A 202 6.44 -13.70 -35.08
CA LEU A 202 6.20 -14.27 -33.75
C LEU A 202 5.00 -13.61 -33.04
N TRP A 203 4.75 -12.33 -33.32
CA TRP A 203 3.60 -11.60 -32.75
C TRP A 203 2.25 -12.17 -33.22
N GLU A 204 2.14 -12.52 -34.49
CA GLU A 204 0.95 -13.16 -35.03
C GLU A 204 0.75 -14.58 -34.46
N ASP A 205 1.84 -15.33 -34.26
CA ASP A 205 1.75 -16.64 -33.61
C ASP A 205 1.24 -16.50 -32.15
N ILE A 206 1.70 -15.50 -31.41
CA ILE A 206 1.21 -15.22 -30.04
C ILE A 206 -0.28 -14.83 -30.05
N LYS A 207 -0.72 -14.01 -30.98
CA LYS A 207 -2.15 -13.71 -31.13
C LYS A 207 -2.97 -14.96 -31.41
N TYR A 208 -2.45 -15.85 -32.27
CA TYR A 208 -3.15 -17.08 -32.65
C TYR A 208 -3.37 -18.00 -31.46
N ILE A 209 -2.39 -18.19 -30.58
CA ILE A 209 -2.52 -19.09 -29.44
C ILE A 209 -3.50 -18.59 -28.38
N LYS A 210 -4.02 -17.37 -28.51
CA LYS A 210 -4.96 -16.71 -27.57
C LYS A 210 -4.53 -16.85 -26.13
N PRO A 211 -3.43 -16.23 -25.72
CA PRO A 211 -2.94 -16.35 -24.36
C PRO A 211 -3.93 -15.76 -23.36
N ILE A 212 -3.98 -16.30 -22.17
CA ILE A 212 -4.61 -15.64 -21.02
C ILE A 212 -3.58 -14.67 -20.47
N VAL A 213 -3.94 -13.39 -20.41
CA VAL A 213 -3.03 -12.34 -19.93
C VAL A 213 -3.35 -12.02 -18.48
N ILE A 214 -2.33 -12.05 -17.65
CA ILE A 214 -2.38 -11.59 -16.27
C ILE A 214 -1.56 -10.31 -16.19
N ILE A 215 -2.16 -9.22 -15.71
CA ILE A 215 -1.49 -7.94 -15.54
C ILE A 215 -1.32 -7.67 -14.06
N ASP A 216 -0.08 -7.59 -13.61
CA ASP A 216 0.23 -7.16 -12.26
C ASP A 216 0.49 -5.65 -12.25
N GLU A 217 -0.19 -4.93 -11.35
CA GLU A 217 -0.17 -3.47 -11.22
C GLU A 217 -0.59 -2.72 -12.52
N PRO A 218 -1.81 -2.98 -13.06
CA PRO A 218 -2.28 -2.44 -14.35
C PRO A 218 -2.35 -0.90 -14.38
N GLN A 219 -2.54 -0.21 -13.27
CA GLN A 219 -2.57 1.25 -13.19
C GLN A 219 -1.28 1.92 -13.67
N LYS A 220 -0.17 1.17 -13.72
CA LYS A 220 1.12 1.62 -14.25
C LYS A 220 1.24 1.46 -15.76
N ILE A 221 0.32 0.72 -16.37
CA ILE A 221 0.33 0.35 -17.79
C ILE A 221 -0.75 1.08 -18.60
N GLU A 222 -1.90 1.40 -17.98
CA GLU A 222 -3.12 1.80 -18.67
C GLU A 222 -3.13 3.21 -19.26
N GLY A 223 -2.35 4.14 -18.70
CA GLY A 223 -2.40 5.56 -19.07
C GLY A 223 -3.47 6.33 -18.28
N THR A 224 -4.16 7.26 -18.94
CA THR A 224 -5.23 8.06 -18.32
C THR A 224 -6.59 7.73 -18.92
N ALA A 225 -7.68 8.05 -18.22
CA ALA A 225 -9.06 7.85 -18.71
C ALA A 225 -9.32 8.52 -20.09
N LYS A 226 -8.59 9.62 -20.40
CA LYS A 226 -8.73 10.35 -21.66
C LYS A 226 -7.84 9.82 -22.79
N LYS A 227 -6.75 9.10 -22.48
CA LYS A 227 -5.78 8.62 -23.45
C LYS A 227 -5.21 7.28 -23.03
N LYS A 228 -5.54 6.22 -23.79
CA LYS A 228 -4.91 4.90 -23.62
C LYS A 228 -3.42 5.00 -23.84
N SER A 229 -2.63 4.31 -23.02
CA SER A 229 -1.20 4.19 -23.24
C SER A 229 -0.90 3.27 -24.43
N LYS A 230 0.30 3.40 -25.02
CA LYS A 230 0.79 2.46 -26.05
C LYS A 230 0.83 1.02 -25.51
N SER A 231 1.10 0.88 -24.23
CA SER A 231 1.15 -0.42 -23.54
C SER A 231 -0.21 -1.09 -23.47
N LEU A 232 -1.27 -0.34 -23.14
CA LEU A 232 -2.63 -0.88 -23.13
C LEU A 232 -3.07 -1.28 -24.54
N VAL A 233 -2.80 -0.44 -25.54
CA VAL A 233 -3.08 -0.75 -26.95
C VAL A 233 -2.39 -2.03 -27.39
N ALA A 234 -1.12 -2.22 -27.02
CA ALA A 234 -0.38 -3.43 -27.35
C ALA A 234 -0.97 -4.71 -26.72
N ILE A 235 -1.51 -4.60 -25.49
CA ILE A 235 -2.23 -5.73 -24.85
C ILE A 235 -3.53 -6.03 -25.56
N GLU A 236 -4.30 -5.01 -25.95
CA GLU A 236 -5.54 -5.17 -26.73
C GLU A 236 -5.27 -5.80 -28.11
N GLU A 237 -4.16 -5.43 -28.77
CA GLU A 237 -3.72 -6.02 -30.03
C GLU A 237 -3.36 -7.50 -29.95
N LEU A 238 -2.92 -8.01 -28.79
CA LEU A 238 -2.71 -9.43 -28.54
C LEU A 238 -3.99 -10.26 -28.69
N LYS A 239 -5.17 -9.64 -28.55
CA LYS A 239 -6.47 -10.31 -28.53
C LYS A 239 -6.49 -11.52 -27.58
N PRO A 240 -6.15 -11.34 -26.30
CA PRO A 240 -6.11 -12.43 -25.35
C PRO A 240 -7.47 -13.13 -25.26
N LEU A 241 -7.48 -14.38 -24.79
CA LEU A 241 -8.73 -15.10 -24.54
C LEU A 241 -9.54 -14.36 -23.48
N PHE A 242 -8.89 -13.94 -22.42
CA PHE A 242 -9.34 -12.98 -21.41
C PHE A 242 -8.15 -12.39 -20.66
N THR A 243 -8.40 -11.33 -19.91
CA THR A 243 -7.38 -10.62 -19.15
C THR A 243 -7.77 -10.52 -17.68
N LEU A 244 -6.88 -10.92 -16.78
CA LEU A 244 -7.01 -10.79 -15.33
C LEU A 244 -6.11 -9.65 -14.84
N ARG A 245 -6.68 -8.71 -14.10
CA ARG A 245 -5.99 -7.49 -13.64
C ARG A 245 -5.89 -7.50 -12.13
N TYR A 246 -4.67 -7.62 -11.61
CA TYR A 246 -4.41 -7.69 -10.17
C TYR A 246 -3.74 -6.42 -9.67
N SER A 247 -4.36 -5.72 -8.73
CA SER A 247 -3.78 -4.56 -8.05
C SER A 247 -4.46 -4.28 -6.71
N ALA A 248 -3.80 -3.50 -5.87
CA ALA A 248 -4.41 -2.84 -4.71
C ALA A 248 -5.07 -1.50 -5.07
N THR A 249 -4.72 -0.93 -6.24
CA THR A 249 -5.14 0.42 -6.64
C THR A 249 -5.40 0.46 -8.15
N HIS A 250 -6.62 0.18 -8.55
CA HIS A 250 -7.03 0.25 -9.95
C HIS A 250 -7.41 1.67 -10.35
N LYS A 251 -6.96 2.14 -11.52
CA LYS A 251 -7.44 3.40 -12.13
C LYS A 251 -8.77 3.20 -12.86
N GLN A 252 -8.93 2.03 -13.45
CA GLN A 252 -10.15 1.61 -14.15
C GLN A 252 -10.55 0.21 -13.71
N LEU A 253 -11.84 0.01 -13.46
CA LEU A 253 -12.41 -1.29 -13.13
C LEU A 253 -13.03 -1.90 -14.40
N TYR A 254 -12.75 -3.18 -14.60
CA TYR A 254 -13.30 -3.98 -15.69
C TYR A 254 -13.95 -5.21 -15.07
N ASN A 255 -15.28 -5.30 -15.06
CA ASN A 255 -15.99 -6.42 -14.46
C ASN A 255 -15.29 -6.93 -13.19
N GLN A 256 -15.34 -6.15 -12.14
CA GLN A 256 -14.67 -6.49 -10.87
C GLN A 256 -15.28 -7.75 -10.29
N ILE A 257 -14.46 -8.76 -10.04
CA ILE A 257 -14.90 -10.07 -9.53
C ILE A 257 -14.51 -10.34 -8.08
N TYR A 258 -13.55 -9.60 -7.56
CA TYR A 258 -13.11 -9.73 -6.17
C TYR A 258 -12.56 -8.40 -5.65
N LYS A 259 -12.84 -8.12 -4.37
CA LYS A 259 -12.37 -6.91 -3.71
C LYS A 259 -11.91 -7.20 -2.28
N LEU A 260 -10.63 -6.93 -2.04
CA LEU A 260 -10.02 -6.89 -0.72
C LEU A 260 -9.25 -5.57 -0.61
N ASP A 261 -9.95 -4.50 -0.31
CA ASP A 261 -9.36 -3.17 -0.16
C ASP A 261 -8.56 -3.04 1.14
N SER A 262 -7.91 -1.90 1.33
CA SER A 262 -7.08 -1.62 2.52
C SER A 262 -7.87 -1.72 3.82
N TYR A 263 -9.14 -1.30 3.80
CA TYR A 263 -10.01 -1.36 4.97
C TYR A 263 -10.37 -2.80 5.33
N ALA A 264 -10.82 -3.59 4.35
CA ALA A 264 -11.15 -5.01 4.56
C ALA A 264 -9.93 -5.81 5.01
N ALA A 265 -8.75 -5.54 4.44
CA ALA A 265 -7.51 -6.16 4.84
C ALA A 265 -7.13 -5.81 6.30
N TYR A 266 -7.31 -4.55 6.69
CA TYR A 266 -7.08 -4.10 8.06
C TYR A 266 -8.07 -4.74 9.05
N GLN A 267 -9.36 -4.77 8.72
CA GLN A 267 -10.41 -5.39 9.56
C GLN A 267 -10.17 -6.90 9.77
N LYS A 268 -9.64 -7.57 8.77
CA LYS A 268 -9.30 -9.01 8.81
C LYS A 268 -7.91 -9.30 9.40
N ASP A 269 -7.20 -8.30 9.92
CA ASP A 269 -5.83 -8.41 10.45
C ASP A 269 -4.81 -8.99 9.47
N LEU A 270 -4.98 -8.73 8.19
CA LEU A 270 -4.08 -9.21 7.13
C LEU A 270 -2.89 -8.30 6.89
N VAL A 271 -2.88 -7.12 7.49
CA VAL A 271 -1.82 -6.12 7.41
C VAL A 271 -1.50 -5.54 8.78
N LYS A 272 -0.30 -4.95 8.93
CA LYS A 272 0.10 -4.28 10.17
C LYS A 272 -0.69 -2.99 10.39
N LYS A 273 -0.96 -2.67 11.66
CA LYS A 273 -1.46 -1.36 12.09
C LYS A 273 -0.40 -0.29 11.86
N ILE A 274 -0.80 0.89 11.41
CA ILE A 274 0.11 2.01 11.18
C ILE A 274 0.17 2.89 12.44
N VAL A 275 1.39 3.13 12.94
CA VAL A 275 1.69 4.06 14.04
C VAL A 275 2.60 5.14 13.48
N VAL A 276 2.15 6.38 13.48
CA VAL A 276 2.92 7.52 12.95
C VAL A 276 3.57 8.27 14.08
N LYS A 277 4.88 8.50 13.98
CA LYS A 277 5.69 9.35 14.86
C LYS A 277 6.23 10.50 14.04
N THR A 278 6.05 11.71 14.52
CA THR A 278 6.44 12.91 13.79
C THR A 278 7.57 13.65 14.49
N VAL A 279 8.51 14.12 13.70
CA VAL A 279 9.61 14.95 14.19
C VAL A 279 9.30 16.39 13.89
N TYR A 280 8.85 17.09 14.90
CA TYR A 280 8.70 18.54 14.84
C TYR A 280 9.41 19.18 16.04
N GLY A 281 9.95 20.38 15.85
CA GLY A 281 10.48 21.16 16.96
C GLY A 281 9.37 21.47 17.95
N VAL A 282 9.67 21.45 19.23
CA VAL A 282 8.78 22.03 20.21
C VAL A 282 8.74 23.53 19.94
N ILE A 283 7.71 23.97 19.25
CA ILE A 283 7.50 25.39 19.00
C ILE A 283 6.88 25.98 20.25
N PRO A 284 7.55 26.92 20.96
CA PRO A 284 6.96 27.59 22.10
C PRO A 284 5.62 28.21 21.71
N LYS A 285 4.60 28.05 22.57
CA LYS A 285 3.25 28.56 22.26
C LYS A 285 3.19 30.09 22.18
N ASP A 286 4.20 30.77 22.66
CA ASP A 286 4.41 32.23 22.57
C ASP A 286 5.24 32.65 21.34
N TYR A 287 5.74 31.67 20.55
CA TYR A 287 6.41 31.95 19.28
C TYR A 287 5.39 32.27 18.17
N PRO A 288 5.60 33.31 17.34
CA PRO A 288 4.69 33.69 16.26
C PRO A 288 4.83 32.74 15.05
N TYR A 289 4.50 31.50 15.23
CA TYR A 289 4.58 30.46 14.22
C TYR A 289 3.62 30.69 13.08
N VAL A 290 4.13 30.64 11.84
CA VAL A 290 3.33 30.70 10.61
C VAL A 290 3.89 29.65 9.64
N ARG A 291 3.02 28.81 9.08
CA ARG A 291 3.35 27.84 8.02
C ARG A 291 2.46 28.05 6.83
N TYR A 292 3.02 28.05 5.63
CA TYR A 292 2.30 28.12 4.37
C TYR A 292 2.00 26.71 3.84
N LEU A 293 0.74 26.26 3.92
CA LEU A 293 0.36 24.89 3.61
C LEU A 293 -0.01 24.66 2.16
N ALA A 294 -0.79 25.57 1.55
CA ALA A 294 -1.31 25.40 0.19
C ALA A 294 -1.73 26.75 -0.41
N PHE A 295 -1.68 26.81 -1.74
CA PHE A 295 -2.37 27.83 -2.53
C PHE A 295 -3.72 27.23 -2.95
N THR A 296 -4.82 27.92 -2.63
CA THR A 296 -6.18 27.42 -2.82
C THR A 296 -6.74 27.82 -4.19
N SER A 297 -7.82 27.15 -4.64
CA SER A 297 -8.49 27.43 -5.92
C SER A 297 -9.16 28.81 -5.96
N ASP A 298 -9.48 29.39 -4.81
CA ASP A 298 -10.04 30.74 -4.64
C ASP A 298 -8.97 31.83 -4.46
N LEU A 299 -7.75 31.54 -4.93
CA LEU A 299 -6.58 32.43 -4.96
C LEU A 299 -6.13 32.90 -3.57
N LYS A 300 -6.37 32.11 -2.52
CA LYS A 300 -5.92 32.37 -1.16
C LYS A 300 -4.77 31.48 -0.75
N ALA A 301 -4.02 31.90 0.27
CA ALA A 301 -3.07 31.05 0.96
C ALA A 301 -3.76 30.29 2.10
N LYS A 302 -3.56 28.98 2.19
CA LYS A 302 -3.89 28.23 3.38
C LYS A 302 -2.69 28.24 4.30
N ILE A 303 -2.84 28.84 5.47
CA ILE A 303 -1.78 28.93 6.48
C ILE A 303 -2.17 28.19 7.75
N GLU A 304 -1.18 27.80 8.53
CA GLU A 304 -1.32 27.26 9.88
C GLU A 304 -0.62 28.18 10.87
N ILE A 305 -1.33 28.54 11.94
CA ILE A 305 -0.84 29.37 13.04
C ILE A 305 -1.36 28.82 14.37
N PHE A 306 -0.77 29.25 15.50
CA PHE A 306 -1.40 29.08 16.78
C PHE A 306 -2.68 29.92 16.86
N SER A 307 -3.74 29.35 17.42
CA SER A 307 -5.00 30.06 17.68
C SER A 307 -5.56 29.62 19.04
N GLN A 308 -6.06 30.58 19.78
CA GLN A 308 -6.71 30.38 21.07
C GLN A 308 -8.21 30.19 20.85
N ASP A 309 -8.79 29.17 21.49
CA ASP A 309 -10.24 29.00 21.54
C ASP A 309 -10.88 29.82 22.65
N GLN A 310 -12.23 29.84 22.72
CA GLN A 310 -12.98 30.57 23.75
C GLN A 310 -12.66 30.10 25.18
N GLY A 311 -12.08 28.91 25.33
CA GLY A 311 -11.67 28.38 26.63
C GLY A 311 -10.20 28.67 26.97
N GLY A 312 -9.48 29.49 26.18
CA GLY A 312 -8.09 29.84 26.41
C GLY A 312 -7.08 28.81 25.99
N THR A 313 -7.51 27.72 25.34
CA THR A 313 -6.59 26.65 24.89
C THR A 313 -5.95 27.03 23.57
N ILE A 314 -4.61 27.07 23.53
CA ILE A 314 -3.83 27.37 22.33
C ILE A 314 -3.53 26.09 21.58
N ARG A 315 -3.93 26.04 20.29
CA ARG A 315 -3.71 24.91 19.37
C ARG A 315 -3.35 25.42 17.97
N PHE A 316 -2.75 24.57 17.15
CA PHE A 316 -2.62 24.85 15.72
C PHE A 316 -3.99 24.88 15.04
N LYS A 317 -4.20 25.89 14.19
CA LYS A 317 -5.41 26.03 13.40
C LYS A 317 -5.07 26.53 12.00
N THR A 318 -5.80 26.04 11.00
CA THR A 318 -5.59 26.42 9.61
C THR A 318 -6.62 27.45 9.17
N PHE A 319 -6.16 28.44 8.37
CA PHE A 319 -6.98 29.51 7.83
C PHE A 319 -6.69 29.71 6.34
N ASN A 320 -7.71 30.06 5.56
CA ASN A 320 -7.54 30.53 4.19
C ASN A 320 -7.49 32.06 4.22
N VAL A 321 -6.36 32.63 3.81
CA VAL A 321 -6.07 34.07 3.95
C VAL A 321 -5.77 34.72 2.62
N GLY A 322 -6.24 35.97 2.45
CA GLY A 322 -5.85 36.88 1.39
C GLY A 322 -4.89 37.96 1.89
N GLY A 323 -4.51 38.88 1.01
CA GLY A 323 -3.68 40.03 1.38
C GLY A 323 -4.33 40.90 2.45
N GLY A 324 -3.53 41.40 3.37
CA GLY A 324 -3.98 42.25 4.48
C GLY A 324 -4.56 41.48 5.70
N ALA A 325 -4.72 40.15 5.64
CA ALA A 325 -5.26 39.36 6.74
C ALA A 325 -4.39 39.50 8.01
N SER A 326 -5.01 39.87 9.13
CA SER A 326 -4.35 40.01 10.44
C SER A 326 -4.23 38.63 11.12
N LEU A 327 -3.00 38.22 11.46
CA LEU A 327 -2.75 36.96 12.17
C LEU A 327 -3.15 37.10 13.66
N GLU A 328 -3.10 38.29 14.24
CA GLU A 328 -3.56 38.56 15.60
C GLU A 328 -5.07 38.25 15.72
N GLU A 329 -5.90 38.75 14.78
CA GLU A 329 -7.34 38.47 14.76
C GLU A 329 -7.62 36.98 14.54
N LEU A 330 -6.96 36.35 13.57
CA LEU A 330 -7.12 34.92 13.24
C LEU A 330 -6.72 34.01 14.40
N SER A 331 -5.70 34.44 15.17
CA SER A 331 -5.22 33.66 16.32
C SER A 331 -6.13 33.75 17.55
N GLY A 332 -7.16 34.62 17.54
CA GLY A 332 -7.98 34.87 18.71
C GLY A 332 -7.35 35.89 19.68
N GLY A 333 -6.49 36.79 19.17
CA GLY A 333 -5.87 37.86 19.94
C GLY A 333 -4.57 37.46 20.65
N LEU A 334 -3.86 36.43 20.16
CA LEU A 334 -2.58 36.04 20.73
C LEU A 334 -1.53 37.13 20.50
N SER A 335 -0.90 37.61 21.58
CA SER A 335 0.03 38.74 21.57
C SER A 335 1.29 38.54 20.71
N GLN A 336 1.72 37.30 20.50
CA GLN A 336 2.86 36.99 19.64
C GLN A 336 2.60 37.31 18.16
N TYR A 337 1.35 37.40 17.71
CA TYR A 337 0.99 37.77 16.34
C TYR A 337 0.67 39.28 16.20
N LYS A 338 0.95 40.05 17.21
CA LYS A 338 0.75 41.50 17.14
C LYS A 338 1.59 42.05 15.98
N ASP A 339 0.93 42.86 15.13
CA ASP A 339 1.52 43.44 13.91
C ASP A 339 1.88 42.42 12.80
N TYR A 340 1.52 41.13 12.96
CA TYR A 340 1.68 40.11 11.89
C TYR A 340 0.47 40.15 10.96
N ARG A 341 0.74 40.29 9.65
CA ARG A 341 -0.29 40.26 8.61
C ARG A 341 0.25 39.68 7.30
N ILE A 342 -0.63 39.17 6.46
CA ILE A 342 -0.27 38.80 5.08
C ILE A 342 -0.03 40.09 4.31
N ALA A 343 1.17 40.28 3.78
CA ALA A 343 1.60 41.57 3.22
C ALA A 343 0.96 41.87 1.86
N GLU A 344 0.84 40.86 1.01
CA GLU A 344 0.35 40.96 -0.36
C GLU A 344 -0.66 39.87 -0.67
N GLU A 345 -1.42 40.02 -1.77
CA GLU A 345 -2.29 38.93 -2.25
C GLU A 345 -1.44 37.69 -2.58
N PRO A 346 -1.80 36.51 -2.07
CA PRO A 346 -1.07 35.28 -2.33
C PRO A 346 -1.00 34.98 -3.81
N HIS A 347 0.15 34.48 -4.27
CA HIS A 347 0.39 34.12 -5.65
C HIS A 347 1.01 32.73 -5.76
N LYS A 348 0.53 31.90 -6.72
CA LYS A 348 0.92 30.49 -6.85
C LYS A 348 2.43 30.27 -7.04
N LEU A 349 3.13 31.20 -7.69
CA LEU A 349 4.55 31.10 -8.07
C LEU A 349 5.47 31.99 -7.22
N LYS A 350 4.96 32.58 -6.13
CA LYS A 350 5.75 33.43 -5.24
C LYS A 350 5.64 32.94 -3.80
N PRO A 351 6.70 33.16 -2.98
CA PRO A 351 6.59 32.96 -1.53
C PRO A 351 5.47 33.79 -0.95
N LEU A 352 4.81 33.27 0.09
CA LEU A 352 3.82 34.04 0.85
C LEU A 352 4.55 35.10 1.68
N SER A 353 4.27 36.36 1.42
CA SER A 353 4.88 37.47 2.14
C SER A 353 4.11 37.78 3.43
N VAL A 354 4.79 37.72 4.57
CA VAL A 354 4.25 38.04 5.89
C VAL A 354 4.94 39.30 6.41
N ALA A 355 4.16 40.33 6.69
CA ALA A 355 4.63 41.57 7.30
C ALA A 355 4.65 41.43 8.80
N THR A 356 5.66 42.02 9.45
CA THR A 356 5.83 42.13 10.90
C THR A 356 6.23 43.54 11.27
N LYS A 357 6.32 43.85 12.55
CA LYS A 357 6.82 45.13 13.01
C LYS A 357 8.26 45.44 12.55
N GLU A 358 9.05 44.41 12.32
CA GLU A 358 10.49 44.50 11.98
C GLU A 358 10.76 44.46 10.49
N GLY A 359 9.73 44.16 9.66
CA GLY A 359 9.87 44.04 8.22
C GLY A 359 9.00 42.94 7.62
N PHE A 360 9.49 42.31 6.58
CA PHE A 360 8.79 41.24 5.85
C PHE A 360 9.64 39.97 5.81
N PHE A 361 8.99 38.80 5.85
CA PHE A 361 9.62 37.55 5.50
C PHE A 361 8.74 36.76 4.51
N GLY A 362 9.37 35.97 3.65
CA GLY A 362 8.69 35.12 2.68
C GLY A 362 8.68 33.67 3.12
N LEU A 363 7.53 33.01 2.94
CA LEU A 363 7.39 31.55 3.18
C LEU A 363 7.16 30.85 1.86
N GLU A 364 8.02 29.91 1.54
CA GLU A 364 7.80 28.97 0.44
C GLU A 364 6.66 28.00 0.77
N LEU A 365 6.02 27.45 -0.26
CA LEU A 365 4.95 26.49 -0.09
C LEU A 365 5.44 25.25 0.68
N GLY A 366 4.77 24.91 1.78
CA GLY A 366 5.14 23.83 2.67
C GLY A 366 6.06 24.23 3.83
N HIS A 367 6.65 25.44 3.82
CA HIS A 367 7.62 25.90 4.80
C HIS A 367 6.98 26.78 5.92
N SER A 368 7.69 26.88 7.04
CA SER A 368 7.32 27.73 8.17
C SER A 368 8.43 28.72 8.53
N ASN A 369 8.10 29.71 9.36
CA ASN A 369 9.10 30.63 9.91
C ASN A 369 9.88 30.06 11.10
N HIS A 370 9.59 28.82 11.47
CA HIS A 370 10.32 28.08 12.51
C HIS A 370 10.72 26.73 11.93
N GLU A 371 11.85 26.70 11.23
CA GLU A 371 12.42 25.46 10.72
C GLU A 371 13.53 24.99 11.66
N ILE A 372 13.44 23.72 12.09
CA ILE A 372 14.59 23.04 12.65
C ILE A 372 15.63 22.96 11.52
N GLU A 373 16.91 23.23 11.83
CA GLU A 373 17.96 22.95 10.85
C GLU A 373 17.78 21.53 10.29
N LYS A 374 17.81 21.40 8.96
CA LYS A 374 17.54 20.12 8.29
C LYS A 374 18.35 18.97 8.89
N ASN A 375 19.59 19.23 9.25
CA ASN A 375 20.49 18.22 9.83
C ASN A 375 20.08 17.79 11.24
N GLU A 376 19.52 18.70 12.04
CA GLU A 376 19.02 18.36 13.37
C GLU A 376 17.73 17.54 13.27
N ALA A 377 16.84 17.88 12.36
CA ALA A 377 15.63 17.08 12.09
C ALA A 377 15.99 15.65 11.66
N VAL A 378 16.94 15.50 10.72
CA VAL A 378 17.45 14.19 10.28
C VAL A 378 18.08 13.42 11.45
N ARG A 379 18.85 14.08 12.30
CA ARG A 379 19.46 13.47 13.51
C ARG A 379 18.41 12.93 14.46
N ILE A 380 17.35 13.70 14.70
CA ILE A 380 16.23 13.27 15.57
C ILE A 380 15.49 12.09 14.93
N GLN A 381 15.20 12.14 13.62
CA GLN A 381 14.53 11.03 12.91
C GLN A 381 15.35 9.74 13.00
N ILE A 382 16.65 9.81 12.75
CA ILE A 382 17.56 8.65 12.83
C ILE A 382 17.60 8.11 14.25
N ARG A 383 17.72 8.98 15.27
CA ARG A 383 17.70 8.60 16.69
C ARG A 383 16.42 7.86 17.05
N LEU A 384 15.26 8.43 16.69
CA LEU A 384 13.95 7.81 16.93
C LEU A 384 13.82 6.46 16.23
N ALA A 385 14.33 6.34 14.99
CA ALA A 385 14.28 5.09 14.24
C ALA A 385 15.12 4.00 14.94
N ILE A 386 16.29 4.35 15.46
CA ILE A 386 17.16 3.43 16.22
C ILE A 386 16.47 3.01 17.52
N GLN A 387 15.96 3.96 18.30
CA GLN A 387 15.24 3.68 19.55
C GLN A 387 14.04 2.79 19.31
N ASN A 388 13.24 3.12 18.30
CA ASN A 388 12.05 2.36 17.94
C ASN A 388 12.37 0.93 17.49
N HIS A 389 13.46 0.75 16.72
CA HIS A 389 13.94 -0.57 16.31
C HIS A 389 14.21 -1.47 17.51
N PHE A 390 15.03 -0.99 18.45
CA PHE A 390 15.39 -1.77 19.64
C PHE A 390 14.19 -2.02 20.55
N THR A 391 13.38 -1.01 20.80
CA THR A 391 12.14 -1.16 21.58
C THR A 391 11.23 -2.21 20.97
N LYS A 392 11.04 -2.17 19.64
CA LYS A 392 10.21 -3.15 18.93
C LYS A 392 10.80 -4.56 19.02
N GLN A 393 12.09 -4.71 18.79
CA GLN A 393 12.76 -6.01 18.90
C GLN A 393 12.63 -6.59 20.32
N LEU A 394 12.86 -5.78 21.35
CA LEU A 394 12.72 -6.21 22.74
C LEU A 394 11.28 -6.60 23.09
N ASN A 395 10.29 -5.86 22.60
CA ASN A 395 8.88 -6.21 22.79
C ASN A 395 8.50 -7.54 22.10
N ILE A 396 9.04 -7.80 20.92
CA ILE A 396 8.90 -9.07 20.23
C ILE A 396 9.50 -10.21 21.06
N ILE A 397 10.72 -10.03 21.59
CA ILE A 397 11.39 -11.02 22.44
C ILE A 397 10.57 -11.30 23.72
N ARG A 398 10.11 -10.24 24.40
CA ARG A 398 9.26 -10.35 25.60
C ARG A 398 7.94 -11.07 25.34
N SER A 399 7.43 -11.03 24.12
CA SER A 399 6.24 -11.81 23.72
C SER A 399 6.52 -13.30 23.47
N GLY A 400 7.77 -13.75 23.62
CA GLY A 400 8.22 -15.12 23.37
C GLY A 400 8.32 -15.47 21.87
N ARG A 401 8.28 -14.49 20.97
CA ARG A 401 8.36 -14.70 19.52
C ARG A 401 9.80 -14.55 19.02
N LYS A 402 10.18 -15.37 18.05
CA LYS A 402 11.49 -15.33 17.38
C LYS A 402 11.38 -14.64 16.03
N ILE A 403 11.06 -13.35 16.04
CA ILE A 403 10.88 -12.52 14.85
C ILE A 403 11.97 -11.43 14.89
N LYS A 404 12.78 -11.34 13.84
CA LYS A 404 13.77 -10.29 13.70
C LYS A 404 13.11 -9.04 13.11
N ALA A 405 13.26 -7.91 13.76
CA ALA A 405 12.80 -6.62 13.27
C ALA A 405 13.79 -6.00 12.28
N LEU A 406 13.30 -5.32 11.26
CA LEU A 406 14.07 -4.54 10.31
C LEU A 406 13.59 -3.09 10.30
N THR A 407 14.51 -2.16 10.07
CA THR A 407 14.24 -0.73 9.91
C THR A 407 14.69 -0.27 8.53
N LEU A 408 13.83 0.44 7.82
CA LEU A 408 14.06 0.94 6.48
C LEU A 408 14.07 2.47 6.46
N PHE A 409 15.15 3.06 5.94
CA PHE A 409 15.30 4.48 5.71
C PHE A 409 15.14 4.79 4.22
N PHE A 410 14.21 5.69 3.89
CA PHE A 410 14.11 6.28 2.55
C PHE A 410 14.84 7.61 2.52
N ILE A 411 15.80 7.71 1.62
CA ILE A 411 16.67 8.88 1.50
C ILE A 411 16.38 9.68 0.23
N ASP A 412 16.77 10.95 0.24
CA ASP A 412 16.62 11.89 -0.88
C ASP A 412 17.76 11.79 -1.92
N ALA A 413 18.98 11.46 -1.50
CA ALA A 413 20.13 11.31 -2.40
C ALA A 413 21.11 10.24 -1.88
N VAL A 414 21.77 9.55 -2.80
CA VAL A 414 22.70 8.46 -2.49
C VAL A 414 23.96 8.96 -1.80
N ASP A 415 24.45 10.15 -2.17
CA ASP A 415 25.63 10.79 -1.57
C ASP A 415 25.48 11.06 -0.04
N LYS A 416 24.24 11.20 0.42
CA LYS A 416 23.94 11.34 1.85
C LYS A 416 24.28 10.10 2.67
N VAL A 417 24.36 8.94 2.07
CA VAL A 417 24.72 7.67 2.70
C VAL A 417 26.08 7.19 2.22
N ARG A 418 26.32 7.21 0.91
CA ARG A 418 27.58 6.83 0.30
C ARG A 418 28.12 7.98 -0.53
N ASP A 419 29.19 8.56 -0.06
CA ASP A 419 29.88 9.66 -0.71
C ASP A 419 31.26 9.19 -1.16
N ASP A 420 31.40 8.83 -2.43
CA ASP A 420 32.65 8.36 -3.02
C ASP A 420 33.72 9.48 -3.12
N SER A 421 33.36 10.73 -2.85
CA SER A 421 34.30 11.87 -2.75
C SER A 421 34.88 12.02 -1.34
N ALA A 422 34.24 11.45 -0.34
CA ALA A 422 34.73 11.49 1.03
C ALA A 422 35.82 10.45 1.29
N PRO A 423 36.86 10.76 2.08
CA PRO A 423 37.99 9.86 2.34
C PRO A 423 37.57 8.51 2.94
N ASP A 424 36.47 8.48 3.68
CA ASP A 424 35.92 7.29 4.34
C ASP A 424 34.74 6.67 3.57
N GLY A 425 34.38 7.21 2.41
CA GLY A 425 33.26 6.75 1.56
C GLY A 425 31.89 6.91 2.19
N ARG A 426 31.75 7.63 3.31
CA ARG A 426 30.50 7.78 4.08
C ARG A 426 29.87 9.13 3.87
N GLY A 427 28.59 9.16 3.56
CA GLY A 427 27.76 10.35 3.51
C GLY A 427 27.31 10.80 4.91
N GLU A 428 26.68 11.97 4.94
CA GLU A 428 26.28 12.67 6.16
C GLU A 428 25.29 11.84 7.01
N TYR A 429 24.25 11.23 6.40
CA TYR A 429 23.23 10.46 7.13
C TYR A 429 23.84 9.21 7.78
N LEU A 430 24.82 8.62 7.13
CA LEU A 430 25.50 7.45 7.67
C LEU A 430 26.38 7.80 8.87
N ARG A 431 27.05 8.97 8.85
CA ARG A 431 27.80 9.47 10.00
C ARG A 431 26.88 9.77 11.19
N ILE A 432 25.75 10.44 10.94
CA ILE A 432 24.73 10.70 11.96
C ILE A 432 24.21 9.38 12.54
N PHE A 433 23.94 8.40 11.69
CA PHE A 433 23.49 7.08 12.15
C PHE A 433 24.53 6.41 13.04
N ASP A 434 25.79 6.38 12.62
CA ASP A 434 26.88 5.75 13.37
C ASP A 434 27.06 6.38 14.76
N GLU A 435 26.93 7.70 14.86
CA GLU A 435 26.99 8.43 16.12
C GLU A 435 25.82 8.09 17.06
N GLU A 436 24.59 8.20 16.56
CA GLU A 436 23.38 7.97 17.34
C GLU A 436 23.24 6.48 17.73
N TYR A 437 23.63 5.56 16.84
CA TYR A 437 23.65 4.13 17.13
C TYR A 437 24.64 3.79 18.23
N LYS A 438 25.89 4.32 18.17
CA LYS A 438 26.89 4.11 19.19
C LYS A 438 26.45 4.66 20.57
N LYS A 439 25.83 5.84 20.59
CA LYS A 439 25.26 6.41 21.84
C LYS A 439 24.21 5.47 22.43
N TYR A 440 23.28 4.98 21.60
CA TYR A 440 22.24 4.06 22.06
C TYR A 440 22.84 2.77 22.65
N VAL A 441 23.71 2.10 21.90
CA VAL A 441 24.31 0.83 22.28
C VAL A 441 25.13 1.01 23.59
N THR A 442 25.91 2.09 23.72
CA THR A 442 26.69 2.36 24.93
C THR A 442 25.79 2.53 26.15
N THR A 443 24.64 3.20 25.99
CA THR A 443 23.72 3.42 27.10
C THR A 443 22.96 2.15 27.48
N HIS A 444 22.69 1.23 26.53
CA HIS A 444 21.87 0.04 26.74
C HIS A 444 22.67 -1.28 26.68
N THR A 445 23.99 -1.21 26.85
CA THR A 445 24.91 -2.37 26.72
C THR A 445 24.44 -3.58 27.52
N HIS A 446 24.02 -3.38 28.75
CA HIS A 446 23.59 -4.47 29.65
C HIS A 446 22.34 -5.22 29.09
N GLU A 447 21.35 -4.50 28.63
CA GLU A 447 20.11 -5.11 28.07
C GLU A 447 20.40 -5.83 26.76
N LEU A 448 21.26 -5.27 25.93
CA LEU A 448 21.64 -5.88 24.65
C LEU A 448 22.47 -7.14 24.84
N GLU A 449 23.41 -7.14 25.81
CA GLU A 449 24.22 -8.32 26.14
C GLU A 449 23.38 -9.46 26.70
N MET A 450 22.36 -9.16 27.52
CA MET A 450 21.41 -10.17 28.01
C MET A 450 20.60 -10.82 26.88
N ASN A 451 20.41 -10.12 25.76
CA ASN A 451 19.61 -10.55 24.62
C ASN A 451 20.45 -10.74 23.33
N LYS A 452 21.76 -10.95 23.48
CA LYS A 452 22.71 -10.94 22.34
C LYS A 452 22.39 -11.95 21.24
N GLU A 453 21.68 -13.02 21.53
CA GLU A 453 21.24 -14.00 20.53
C GLU A 453 20.29 -13.39 19.49
N TYR A 454 19.60 -12.29 19.86
CA TYR A 454 18.68 -11.55 18.99
C TYR A 454 19.29 -10.29 18.37
N PHE A 455 20.50 -9.93 18.78
CA PHE A 455 21.25 -8.76 18.33
C PHE A 455 22.67 -9.15 17.90
N PRO A 456 22.84 -9.98 16.86
CA PRO A 456 24.16 -10.41 16.44
C PRO A 456 25.01 -9.20 16.01
N ASP A 457 26.28 -9.21 16.42
CA ASP A 457 27.26 -8.16 16.10
C ASP A 457 26.82 -6.72 16.43
N TYR A 458 25.92 -6.52 17.39
CA TYR A 458 25.35 -5.20 17.71
C TYR A 458 26.41 -4.14 18.07
N MET A 459 27.59 -4.53 18.53
CA MET A 459 28.71 -3.61 18.80
C MET A 459 29.36 -3.10 17.50
N ASN A 460 29.21 -3.81 16.39
CA ASN A 460 29.79 -3.45 15.11
C ASN A 460 28.75 -2.70 14.25
N VAL A 461 28.77 -1.37 14.32
CA VAL A 461 27.84 -0.53 13.59
C VAL A 461 27.86 -0.78 12.08
N GLN A 462 28.98 -1.20 11.50
CA GLN A 462 29.08 -1.47 10.07
C GLN A 462 28.38 -2.77 9.66
N ALA A 463 28.31 -3.75 10.56
CA ALA A 463 27.64 -5.02 10.30
C ALA A 463 26.11 -4.88 10.31
N VAL A 464 25.56 -3.97 11.13
CA VAL A 464 24.12 -3.85 11.35
C VAL A 464 23.42 -2.96 10.33
N ARG A 465 24.16 -2.27 9.45
CA ARG A 465 23.59 -1.34 8.47
C ARG A 465 24.16 -1.51 7.07
N GLU A 466 23.34 -1.27 6.05
CA GLU A 466 23.76 -1.30 4.65
C GLU A 466 22.94 -0.33 3.83
N GLY A 467 23.55 0.19 2.75
CA GLY A 467 22.89 1.02 1.75
C GLY A 467 22.65 0.25 0.46
N TYR A 468 21.42 0.21 -0.01
CA TYR A 468 21.03 -0.43 -1.26
C TYR A 468 20.69 0.61 -2.32
N PHE A 469 21.54 0.71 -3.33
CA PHE A 469 21.45 1.69 -4.41
C PHE A 469 21.68 1.02 -5.76
N ALA A 470 21.14 1.62 -6.82
CA ALA A 470 21.54 1.26 -8.17
C ALA A 470 23.07 1.50 -8.35
N ARG A 471 23.71 0.67 -9.17
CA ARG A 471 25.16 0.71 -9.38
C ARG A 471 25.49 0.83 -10.86
N ASP A 472 26.46 1.66 -11.18
CA ASP A 472 26.98 1.78 -12.54
C ASP A 472 27.93 0.60 -12.92
N LYS A 473 28.39 0.56 -14.17
CA LYS A 473 29.32 -0.49 -14.67
C LYS A 473 30.67 -0.53 -13.93
N LYS A 474 31.02 0.58 -13.25
CA LYS A 474 32.21 0.66 -12.41
C LYS A 474 31.91 0.31 -10.94
N ASN A 475 30.71 -0.18 -10.66
CA ASN A 475 30.22 -0.52 -9.33
C ASN A 475 30.02 0.68 -8.37
N ASN A 476 29.95 1.92 -8.88
CA ASN A 476 29.62 3.09 -8.08
C ASN A 476 28.12 3.15 -7.82
N ALA A 477 27.72 3.58 -6.63
CA ALA A 477 26.33 3.83 -6.31
C ALA A 477 25.83 5.09 -7.05
N VAL A 478 24.64 5.03 -7.65
CA VAL A 478 24.09 6.11 -8.47
C VAL A 478 22.65 6.41 -8.12
N ASP A 479 22.29 7.70 -8.23
CA ASP A 479 20.91 8.13 -8.15
C ASP A 479 20.17 7.75 -9.44
N VAL A 480 18.96 7.24 -9.29
CA VAL A 480 18.03 7.03 -10.39
C VAL A 480 16.92 8.06 -10.25
N GLU A 481 17.02 9.15 -11.01
CA GLU A 481 15.99 10.20 -11.05
C GLU A 481 14.87 9.81 -12.03
N GLY A 482 13.63 10.09 -11.62
CA GLY A 482 12.49 10.13 -12.55
C GLY A 482 11.93 8.78 -12.96
N TRP A 483 12.12 7.72 -12.20
CA TRP A 483 11.34 6.49 -12.44
C TRP A 483 9.91 6.68 -11.96
N ASP A 484 9.16 7.46 -12.69
CA ASP A 484 7.70 7.42 -12.69
C ASP A 484 7.29 6.52 -13.87
N SER A 485 6.66 5.40 -13.56
CA SER A 485 6.16 4.44 -14.55
C SER A 485 5.07 5.02 -15.49
N SER A 486 4.66 6.27 -15.27
CA SER A 486 3.73 7.00 -16.11
C SER A 486 4.43 7.80 -17.22
N VAL A 487 5.76 7.93 -17.20
CA VAL A 487 6.53 8.67 -18.20
C VAL A 487 7.08 7.70 -19.23
N ASP A 488 6.91 8.04 -20.51
CA ASP A 488 7.45 7.26 -21.65
C ASP A 488 9.00 7.12 -21.47
N ASP A 489 9.53 5.90 -21.62
CA ASP A 489 10.96 5.54 -21.45
C ASP A 489 11.96 6.48 -22.17
N SER A 490 11.48 7.32 -23.08
CA SER A 490 12.29 8.30 -23.81
C SER A 490 12.65 9.55 -23.01
N ASP A 491 11.91 9.84 -21.91
CA ASP A 491 12.08 11.09 -21.14
C ASP A 491 12.71 10.88 -19.75
N VAL A 492 13.03 9.64 -19.40
CA VAL A 492 13.70 9.32 -18.12
C VAL A 492 15.17 9.67 -18.24
N LYS A 493 15.58 10.80 -17.70
CA LYS A 493 16.99 11.14 -17.48
C LYS A 493 17.55 10.27 -16.35
N LEU A 494 17.95 9.05 -16.70
CA LEU A 494 18.71 8.20 -15.80
C LEU A 494 20.12 8.76 -15.66
N LYS A 495 20.54 9.11 -14.46
CA LYS A 495 21.97 9.30 -14.14
C LYS A 495 22.72 7.96 -14.27
N ALA A 496 22.04 6.83 -14.07
CA ALA A 496 22.55 5.50 -14.38
C ALA A 496 22.69 5.32 -15.90
N LYS A 497 23.90 4.94 -16.34
CA LYS A 497 24.27 4.90 -17.76
C LYS A 497 23.62 3.75 -18.55
N SER A 498 23.04 2.74 -17.89
CA SER A 498 22.39 1.63 -18.56
C SER A 498 21.38 0.87 -17.68
N GLN A 499 20.42 0.17 -18.32
CA GLN A 499 19.46 -0.71 -17.67
C GLN A 499 20.13 -1.84 -16.86
N GLU A 500 21.29 -2.35 -17.32
CA GLU A 500 22.07 -3.38 -16.64
C GLU A 500 22.60 -2.93 -15.26
N ASP A 501 22.84 -1.64 -15.08
CA ASP A 501 23.32 -1.09 -13.81
C ASP A 501 22.21 -1.06 -12.75
N ILE A 502 20.97 -0.80 -13.20
CA ILE A 502 19.77 -0.84 -12.37
C ILE A 502 19.48 -2.29 -11.95
N ASP A 503 19.54 -3.21 -12.89
CA ASP A 503 19.28 -4.65 -12.65
C ASP A 503 20.25 -5.24 -11.64
N ARG A 504 21.51 -4.82 -11.64
CA ARG A 504 22.52 -5.28 -10.71
C ARG A 504 22.23 -4.83 -9.26
N GLY A 505 21.82 -3.59 -9.08
CA GLY A 505 21.42 -3.06 -7.78
C GLY A 505 20.19 -3.78 -7.21
N ILE A 506 19.18 -3.99 -8.06
CA ILE A 506 17.94 -4.69 -7.72
C ILE A 506 18.21 -6.16 -7.36
N SER A 507 19.03 -6.86 -8.12
CA SER A 507 19.38 -8.29 -7.87
C SER A 507 20.01 -8.47 -6.49
N LEU A 508 20.92 -7.58 -6.09
CA LEU A 508 21.58 -7.62 -4.79
C LEU A 508 20.59 -7.53 -3.62
N ILE A 509 19.58 -6.67 -3.75
CA ILE A 509 18.52 -6.50 -2.74
C ILE A 509 17.64 -7.75 -2.66
N LEU A 510 17.24 -8.30 -3.81
CA LEU A 510 16.34 -9.43 -3.88
C LEU A 510 17.02 -10.75 -3.41
N GLU A 511 18.29 -10.92 -3.67
CA GLU A 511 19.05 -12.12 -3.27
C GLU A 511 19.18 -12.26 -1.75
N LYS A 512 19.32 -11.15 -1.01
CA LYS A 512 19.46 -11.16 0.45
C LYS A 512 18.14 -11.09 1.22
N LYS A 513 17.01 -10.98 0.54
CA LYS A 513 15.70 -10.80 1.17
C LYS A 513 15.39 -11.87 2.24
N ASP A 514 15.69 -13.13 1.92
CA ASP A 514 15.38 -14.29 2.77
C ASP A 514 16.41 -14.47 3.89
N GLU A 515 17.64 -13.94 3.71
CA GLU A 515 18.69 -13.98 4.71
C GLU A 515 18.47 -12.92 5.79
N LEU A 516 17.89 -11.76 5.42
CA LEU A 516 17.68 -10.63 6.33
C LEU A 516 16.79 -10.94 7.54
N ILE A 517 15.89 -11.91 7.45
CA ILE A 517 15.01 -12.31 8.56
C ILE A 517 15.66 -13.31 9.52
N SER A 518 16.86 -13.80 9.21
CA SER A 518 17.64 -14.67 10.11
C SER A 518 18.34 -13.86 11.18
N PHE A 519 18.39 -14.37 12.42
CA PHE A 519 19.22 -13.80 13.48
C PHE A 519 20.72 -14.08 13.29
N GLU A 520 21.12 -14.92 12.33
CA GLU A 520 22.54 -15.11 11.97
C GLU A 520 23.07 -13.94 11.12
N GLU A 521 22.18 -13.19 10.45
CA GLU A 521 22.53 -12.00 9.67
C GLU A 521 22.42 -10.76 10.59
N PRO A 522 23.50 -10.02 10.83
CA PRO A 522 23.47 -8.87 11.73
C PRO A 522 22.75 -7.66 11.14
N LEU A 523 22.64 -7.57 9.80
CA LEU A 523 22.01 -6.44 9.13
C LEU A 523 20.56 -6.25 9.58
N ALA A 524 20.25 -5.07 10.09
CA ALA A 524 18.93 -4.70 10.61
C ALA A 524 18.44 -3.32 10.12
N PHE A 525 19.36 -2.44 9.69
CA PHE A 525 19.07 -1.09 9.24
C PHE A 525 19.44 -0.93 7.77
N ILE A 526 18.46 -0.60 6.94
CA ILE A 526 18.58 -0.57 5.49
C ILE A 526 18.33 0.86 5.00
N PHE A 527 19.29 1.43 4.27
CA PHE A 527 19.11 2.70 3.59
C PHE A 527 18.82 2.48 2.11
N SER A 528 17.83 3.17 1.57
CA SER A 528 17.43 3.03 0.19
C SER A 528 17.00 4.37 -0.41
N HIS A 529 17.44 4.62 -1.64
CA HIS A 529 16.94 5.72 -2.45
C HIS A 529 15.80 5.23 -3.36
N SER A 530 16.10 4.91 -4.59
CA SER A 530 15.09 4.48 -5.58
C SER A 530 15.00 2.97 -5.76
N ALA A 531 16.07 2.23 -5.41
CA ALA A 531 16.19 0.81 -5.71
C ALA A 531 15.12 -0.08 -5.06
N LEU A 532 14.60 0.35 -3.91
CA LEU A 532 13.51 -0.37 -3.22
C LEU A 532 12.11 0.15 -3.57
N ARG A 533 11.95 1.05 -4.54
CA ARG A 533 10.61 1.60 -4.88
C ARG A 533 9.66 0.54 -5.43
N GLU A 534 10.17 -0.49 -6.09
CA GLU A 534 9.36 -1.54 -6.69
C GLU A 534 9.96 -2.94 -6.44
N GLY A 535 9.10 -3.93 -6.28
CA GLY A 535 9.48 -5.35 -6.22
C GLY A 535 10.12 -5.85 -4.93
N TRP A 536 10.61 -4.98 -4.04
CA TRP A 536 11.13 -5.40 -2.74
C TRP A 536 10.10 -5.20 -1.64
N ASP A 537 9.85 -6.27 -0.91
CA ASP A 537 8.97 -6.31 0.24
C ASP A 537 9.52 -7.32 1.24
N ASN A 538 9.81 -6.90 2.43
CA ASN A 538 10.22 -7.80 3.50
C ASN A 538 9.15 -7.78 4.60
N PRO A 539 8.60 -8.94 5.01
CA PRO A 539 7.53 -8.99 6.00
C PRO A 539 7.97 -8.45 7.37
N ASN A 540 9.26 -8.49 7.67
CA ASN A 540 9.79 -8.14 8.98
C ASN A 540 10.24 -6.68 9.10
N VAL A 541 9.82 -5.81 8.17
CA VAL A 541 9.96 -4.35 8.33
C VAL A 541 8.93 -3.86 9.34
N PHE A 542 9.40 -3.28 10.45
CA PHE A 542 8.56 -2.73 11.52
C PHE A 542 8.72 -1.23 11.71
N THR A 543 9.78 -0.65 11.15
CA THR A 543 10.03 0.78 11.21
C THR A 543 10.38 1.31 9.82
N LEU A 544 9.68 2.36 9.41
CA LEU A 544 9.98 3.15 8.21
C LEU A 544 10.33 4.56 8.63
N CYS A 545 11.46 5.06 8.15
CA CYS A 545 11.90 6.43 8.39
C CYS A 545 12.15 7.13 7.06
N THR A 546 11.40 8.20 6.79
CA THR A 546 11.53 8.98 5.56
C THR A 546 12.38 10.21 5.82
N LEU A 547 13.63 10.20 5.34
CA LEU A 547 14.60 11.30 5.46
C LEU A 547 14.49 12.32 4.31
N LYS A 548 13.49 12.15 3.45
CA LYS A 548 13.22 13.06 2.32
C LYS A 548 12.39 14.24 2.78
N ALA A 549 12.70 15.41 2.24
CA ALA A 549 11.82 16.56 2.32
C ALA A 549 10.81 16.49 1.16
N GLY A 550 9.51 16.50 1.47
CA GLY A 550 8.44 16.46 0.46
C GLY A 550 8.15 15.05 -0.06
N GLY A 551 7.39 14.95 -1.13
CA GLY A 551 6.95 13.72 -1.77
C GLY A 551 5.44 13.75 -2.02
N SER A 552 4.98 13.16 -3.14
CA SER A 552 3.54 13.03 -3.38
C SER A 552 2.93 12.04 -2.39
N ASP A 553 1.67 12.21 -2.06
CA ASP A 553 0.91 11.30 -1.17
C ASP A 553 0.93 9.86 -1.70
N ILE A 554 0.93 9.69 -3.02
CA ILE A 554 1.03 8.38 -3.69
C ILE A 554 2.38 7.70 -3.40
N ALA A 555 3.48 8.46 -3.46
CA ALA A 555 4.80 7.92 -3.16
C ALA A 555 4.91 7.48 -1.69
N LYS A 556 4.42 8.29 -0.77
CA LYS A 556 4.36 7.97 0.67
C LYS A 556 3.58 6.67 0.93
N LYS A 557 2.43 6.49 0.28
CA LYS A 557 1.63 5.25 0.40
C LYS A 557 2.38 4.03 -0.12
N GLN A 558 3.04 4.14 -1.26
CA GLN A 558 3.82 3.03 -1.82
C GLN A 558 4.99 2.65 -0.90
N GLU A 559 5.62 3.62 -0.25
CA GLU A 559 6.67 3.39 0.74
C GLU A 559 6.11 2.67 1.98
N ILE A 560 4.97 3.11 2.51
CA ILE A 560 4.30 2.48 3.67
C ILE A 560 3.83 1.06 3.33
N GLY A 561 3.27 0.85 2.15
CA GLY A 561 2.81 -0.47 1.69
C GLY A 561 3.85 -1.58 1.79
N ARG A 562 5.15 -1.22 1.75
CA ARG A 562 6.25 -2.20 1.89
C ARG A 562 6.41 -2.75 3.30
N GLY A 563 6.01 -2.00 4.30
CA GLY A 563 6.05 -2.43 5.70
C GLY A 563 4.77 -3.10 6.21
N LEU A 564 3.69 -3.07 5.42
CA LEU A 564 2.38 -3.54 5.89
C LEU A 564 2.24 -5.07 6.00
N ARG A 565 3.10 -5.85 5.34
CA ARG A 565 3.02 -7.32 5.42
C ARG A 565 3.11 -7.82 6.84
N LEU A 566 2.32 -8.86 7.15
CA LEU A 566 2.45 -9.58 8.41
C LEU A 566 3.84 -10.20 8.55
N PRO A 567 4.48 -10.08 9.72
CA PRO A 567 5.82 -10.59 9.91
C PRO A 567 5.85 -12.11 9.98
N VAL A 568 7.04 -12.65 9.73
CA VAL A 568 7.30 -14.10 9.83
C VAL A 568 8.38 -14.36 10.88
N ASP A 569 8.25 -15.48 11.57
CA ASP A 569 9.23 -15.94 12.54
C ASP A 569 10.44 -16.62 11.87
N ASN A 570 11.39 -17.07 12.68
CA ASN A 570 12.60 -17.75 12.21
C ASN A 570 12.33 -19.15 11.63
N THR A 571 11.11 -19.64 11.61
CA THR A 571 10.67 -20.88 10.96
C THR A 571 9.90 -20.61 9.68
N GLY A 572 9.65 -19.34 9.33
CA GLY A 572 8.94 -18.92 8.13
C GLY A 572 7.42 -18.84 8.30
N ASN A 573 6.89 -19.02 9.53
CA ASN A 573 5.47 -18.94 9.81
C ASN A 573 5.03 -17.48 10.02
N ARG A 574 3.85 -17.12 9.54
CA ARG A 574 3.26 -15.79 9.76
C ARG A 574 2.88 -15.58 11.22
N CYS A 575 3.09 -14.37 11.71
CA CYS A 575 2.61 -13.93 13.00
C CYS A 575 1.35 -13.05 12.84
N ILE A 576 0.24 -13.47 13.42
CA ILE A 576 -1.04 -12.74 13.40
C ILE A 576 -1.33 -12.00 14.72
N ASP A 577 -0.35 -11.87 15.61
CA ASP A 577 -0.52 -11.20 16.91
C ASP A 577 -0.60 -9.68 16.73
N ARG A 578 -1.78 -9.10 16.96
CA ARG A 578 -2.05 -7.65 16.82
C ARG A 578 -1.10 -6.77 17.64
N ARG A 579 -0.61 -7.25 18.80
CA ARG A 579 0.31 -6.49 19.67
C ARG A 579 1.69 -6.32 19.07
N ILE A 580 2.06 -7.25 18.17
CA ILE A 580 3.33 -7.22 17.45
C ILE A 580 3.17 -6.52 16.10
N ASN A 581 2.03 -6.71 15.45
CA ASN A 581 1.77 -6.30 14.06
C ASN A 581 1.50 -4.79 13.94
N GLU A 582 2.51 -3.99 14.30
CA GLU A 582 2.51 -2.54 14.14
C GLU A 582 3.68 -2.11 13.28
N LEU A 583 3.41 -1.23 12.32
CA LEU A 583 4.38 -0.56 11.49
C LEU A 583 4.55 0.87 11.99
N ASN A 584 5.72 1.20 12.48
CA ASN A 584 6.05 2.54 12.92
C ASN A 584 6.59 3.35 11.74
N VAL A 585 5.96 4.48 11.45
CA VAL A 585 6.34 5.41 10.39
C VAL A 585 6.86 6.69 11.04
N ILE A 586 8.14 7.00 10.82
CA ILE A 586 8.76 8.24 11.31
C ILE A 586 8.78 9.24 10.17
N ALA A 587 8.02 10.33 10.34
CA ALA A 587 7.83 11.37 9.35
C ALA A 587 8.33 12.73 9.85
N ASN A 588 8.65 13.62 8.91
CA ASN A 588 9.04 15.00 9.19
C ASN A 588 7.88 16.00 9.05
N ASP A 589 6.64 15.51 8.99
CA ASP A 589 5.41 16.29 8.94
C ASP A 589 4.63 16.14 10.24
N TYR A 590 3.75 17.09 10.52
CA TYR A 590 2.81 16.94 11.64
C TYR A 590 1.90 15.74 11.44
N TYR A 591 1.64 15.03 12.53
CA TYR A 591 0.79 13.84 12.52
C TYR A 591 -0.56 14.06 11.82
N ASP A 592 -1.26 15.14 12.16
CA ASP A 592 -2.60 15.39 11.61
C ASP A 592 -2.59 15.58 10.09
N HIS A 593 -1.53 16.19 9.55
CA HIS A 593 -1.36 16.35 8.10
C HIS A 593 -1.02 15.03 7.44
N PHE A 594 -0.08 14.30 8.01
CA PHE A 594 0.32 12.99 7.50
C PHE A 594 -0.82 11.99 7.58
N ALA A 595 -1.49 11.88 8.73
CA ALA A 595 -2.62 10.99 8.93
C ALA A 595 -3.82 11.37 8.05
N SER A 596 -4.10 12.67 7.89
CA SER A 596 -5.18 13.15 7.02
C SER A 596 -4.90 12.87 5.54
N ALA A 597 -3.66 13.08 5.09
CA ALA A 597 -3.25 12.77 3.72
C ALA A 597 -3.33 11.26 3.45
N LEU A 598 -2.84 10.45 4.38
CA LEU A 598 -2.89 8.98 4.30
C LEU A 598 -4.34 8.48 4.33
N GLN A 599 -5.18 9.00 5.24
CA GLN A 599 -6.60 8.65 5.33
C GLN A 599 -7.35 9.06 4.06
N LYS A 600 -7.08 10.25 3.53
CA LYS A 600 -7.67 10.72 2.27
C LYS A 600 -7.29 9.79 1.13
N ASP A 601 -6.01 9.42 1.03
CA ASP A 601 -5.53 8.53 -0.02
C ASP A 601 -6.13 7.11 0.11
N PHE A 602 -6.26 6.59 1.34
CA PHE A 602 -7.01 5.35 1.58
C PHE A 602 -8.46 5.47 1.13
N ASN A 603 -9.13 6.58 1.42
CA ASN A 603 -10.51 6.81 1.00
C ASN A 603 -10.63 6.99 -0.52
N ASP A 604 -9.73 7.73 -1.15
CA ASP A 604 -9.72 7.98 -2.60
C ASP A 604 -9.44 6.70 -3.39
N ASN A 605 -8.60 5.81 -2.86
CA ASN A 605 -8.28 4.51 -3.51
C ASN A 605 -9.30 3.41 -3.22
N MET A 606 -10.15 3.58 -2.21
CA MET A 606 -11.26 2.65 -1.98
C MET A 606 -12.38 2.78 -3.02
N HIS A 607 -12.24 3.64 -4.03
CA HIS A 607 -13.33 4.03 -4.93
C HIS A 607 -14.62 4.42 -4.18
N PHE A 608 -14.44 4.94 -2.97
CA PHE A 608 -15.53 5.42 -2.14
C PHE A 608 -15.73 6.89 -2.45
N VAL A 609 -16.61 7.18 -3.38
CA VAL A 609 -17.15 8.54 -3.52
C VAL A 609 -18.03 8.77 -2.30
N LYS A 610 -17.74 9.84 -1.55
CA LYS A 610 -18.65 10.31 -0.50
C LYS A 610 -20.05 10.37 -1.12
N ASP A 611 -21.01 9.72 -0.48
CA ASP A 611 -22.39 9.60 -0.95
C ASP A 611 -22.62 8.52 -2.05
N GLU A 612 -21.64 7.64 -2.39
CA GLU A 612 -21.87 6.51 -3.30
C GLU A 612 -22.55 5.34 -2.56
N VAL A 613 -23.62 4.83 -3.15
CA VAL A 613 -24.36 3.68 -2.65
C VAL A 613 -23.80 2.42 -3.31
N THR A 614 -22.91 1.71 -2.60
CA THR A 614 -22.31 0.48 -3.13
C THR A 614 -23.28 -0.71 -3.06
N ALA A 615 -23.00 -1.77 -3.82
CA ALA A 615 -23.76 -3.02 -3.74
C ALA A 615 -23.78 -3.59 -2.32
N ASP A 616 -22.64 -3.50 -1.62
CA ASP A 616 -22.51 -3.92 -0.22
C ASP A 616 -23.52 -3.22 0.68
N ILE A 617 -23.73 -1.93 0.50
CA ILE A 617 -24.72 -1.15 1.27
C ILE A 617 -26.14 -1.66 1.00
N LEU A 618 -26.47 -1.94 -0.24
CA LEU A 618 -27.79 -2.46 -0.58
C LEU A 618 -28.00 -3.89 -0.07
N ILE A 619 -27.02 -4.76 -0.24
CA ILE A 619 -27.07 -6.14 0.26
C ILE A 619 -27.18 -6.15 1.79
N GLU A 620 -26.33 -5.39 2.47
CA GLU A 620 -26.34 -5.28 3.93
C GLU A 620 -27.64 -4.65 4.45
N THR A 621 -28.19 -3.69 3.72
CA THR A 621 -29.51 -3.12 3.99
C THR A 621 -30.59 -4.20 3.95
N LEU A 622 -30.60 -5.03 2.92
CA LEU A 622 -31.56 -6.13 2.77
C LEU A 622 -31.39 -7.20 3.86
N LYS A 623 -30.16 -7.60 4.15
CA LYS A 623 -29.85 -8.56 5.26
C LYS A 623 -30.31 -8.00 6.61
N SER A 624 -29.95 -6.78 6.90
CA SER A 624 -30.30 -6.12 8.18
C SER A 624 -31.79 -5.81 8.30
N ALA A 625 -32.50 -5.72 7.17
CA ALA A 625 -33.96 -5.63 7.14
C ALA A 625 -34.65 -6.99 7.34
N GLY A 626 -33.90 -8.08 7.55
CA GLY A 626 -34.44 -9.40 7.88
C GLY A 626 -34.82 -10.24 6.65
N ILE A 627 -34.39 -9.87 5.44
CA ILE A 627 -34.60 -10.69 4.24
C ILE A 627 -33.60 -11.86 4.27
N PRO A 628 -34.06 -13.13 4.19
CA PRO A 628 -33.18 -14.28 4.18
C PRO A 628 -32.16 -14.24 3.02
N GLU A 629 -30.92 -14.65 3.27
CA GLU A 629 -29.84 -14.57 2.26
C GLU A 629 -30.17 -15.29 0.96
N GLU A 630 -30.88 -16.42 1.03
CA GLU A 630 -31.33 -17.16 -0.15
C GLU A 630 -32.31 -16.39 -1.05
N LYS A 631 -32.97 -15.36 -0.51
CA LYS A 631 -33.87 -14.48 -1.27
C LYS A 631 -33.17 -13.23 -1.81
N ILE A 632 -31.99 -12.88 -1.31
CA ILE A 632 -31.22 -11.74 -1.79
C ILE A 632 -30.55 -12.13 -3.12
N SER A 633 -31.34 -12.05 -4.17
CA SER A 633 -30.86 -12.32 -5.54
C SER A 633 -30.28 -11.05 -6.19
N PRO A 634 -29.44 -11.20 -7.24
CA PRO A 634 -28.98 -10.07 -8.05
C PRO A 634 -30.11 -9.15 -8.49
N LYS A 635 -31.19 -9.78 -8.93
CA LYS A 635 -32.38 -9.08 -9.42
C LYS A 635 -33.01 -8.22 -8.32
N LEU A 636 -33.08 -8.72 -7.08
CA LEU A 636 -33.67 -7.97 -5.96
C LEU A 636 -32.82 -6.75 -5.60
N VAL A 637 -31.50 -6.90 -5.63
CA VAL A 637 -30.55 -5.79 -5.39
C VAL A 637 -30.65 -4.72 -6.48
N ASP A 638 -30.69 -5.15 -7.75
CA ASP A 638 -30.90 -4.25 -8.89
C ASP A 638 -32.27 -3.56 -8.80
N THR A 639 -33.34 -4.26 -8.42
CA THR A 639 -34.67 -3.69 -8.21
C THR A 639 -34.65 -2.62 -7.12
N LEU A 640 -34.02 -2.90 -5.96
CA LEU A 640 -33.88 -1.90 -4.89
C LEU A 640 -33.12 -0.65 -5.39
N LYS A 641 -32.03 -0.85 -6.15
CA LYS A 641 -31.26 0.23 -6.77
C LYS A 641 -32.15 1.06 -7.72
N GLU A 642 -32.84 0.42 -8.65
CA GLU A 642 -33.69 1.08 -9.63
C GLU A 642 -34.80 1.88 -8.95
N GLU A 643 -35.41 1.34 -7.91
CA GLU A 643 -36.43 2.04 -7.15
C GLU A 643 -35.89 3.25 -6.37
N LEU A 644 -34.69 3.14 -5.78
CA LEU A 644 -34.02 4.29 -5.13
C LEU A 644 -33.64 5.39 -6.15
N VAL A 645 -33.24 5.00 -7.36
CA VAL A 645 -33.00 5.93 -8.47
C VAL A 645 -34.28 6.60 -8.93
N SER A 646 -35.36 5.83 -9.08
CA SER A 646 -36.66 6.34 -9.59
C SER A 646 -37.26 7.42 -8.71
N VAL A 647 -37.12 7.31 -7.39
CA VAL A 647 -37.59 8.31 -6.42
C VAL A 647 -36.60 9.45 -6.19
N GLY A 648 -35.42 9.40 -6.83
CA GLY A 648 -34.41 10.46 -6.76
C GLY A 648 -33.58 10.49 -5.48
N VAL A 649 -33.51 9.39 -4.73
CA VAL A 649 -32.59 9.20 -3.60
C VAL A 649 -31.15 9.15 -4.08
N MET A 650 -30.92 8.51 -5.23
CA MET A 650 -29.62 8.43 -5.88
C MET A 650 -29.73 8.63 -7.38
N ASN A 651 -28.61 8.87 -8.07
CA ASN A 651 -28.54 8.93 -9.52
C ASN A 651 -28.18 7.56 -10.14
N THR A 652 -28.15 7.50 -11.46
CA THR A 652 -27.74 6.30 -12.22
C THR A 652 -26.29 5.88 -11.98
N ASP A 653 -25.44 6.81 -11.51
CA ASP A 653 -24.05 6.58 -11.17
C ASP A 653 -23.87 6.15 -9.70
N ASN A 654 -24.95 5.73 -9.05
CA ASN A 654 -25.00 5.26 -7.66
C ASN A 654 -24.65 6.32 -6.62
N VAL A 655 -24.73 7.60 -6.91
CA VAL A 655 -24.42 8.70 -5.98
C VAL A 655 -25.72 9.28 -5.38
N LEU A 656 -25.74 9.47 -4.07
CA LEU A 656 -26.88 10.10 -3.37
C LEU A 656 -27.14 11.52 -3.88
N LYS A 657 -28.43 11.85 -4.04
CA LYS A 657 -28.88 13.17 -4.49
C LYS A 657 -29.45 13.99 -3.34
N GLY A 658 -28.83 15.13 -3.08
CA GLY A 658 -29.35 16.12 -2.15
C GLY A 658 -28.78 16.06 -0.74
N SER A 659 -29.33 16.87 0.16
CA SER A 659 -28.94 16.89 1.58
C SER A 659 -29.50 15.66 2.33
N SER A 660 -28.86 15.30 3.44
CA SER A 660 -29.34 14.19 4.31
C SER A 660 -30.83 14.36 4.71
N GLN A 661 -31.30 15.61 4.91
CA GLN A 661 -32.69 15.87 5.23
C GLN A 661 -33.63 15.60 4.05
N GLN A 662 -33.22 15.96 2.82
CA GLN A 662 -33.98 15.68 1.59
C GLN A 662 -34.06 14.18 1.33
N ILE A 663 -32.94 13.48 1.43
CA ILE A 663 -32.84 12.01 1.26
C ILE A 663 -33.74 11.31 2.28
N THR A 664 -33.66 11.69 3.56
CA THR A 664 -34.52 11.15 4.62
C THR A 664 -35.99 11.34 4.32
N LYS A 665 -36.40 12.56 3.93
CA LYS A 665 -37.78 12.86 3.60
C LYS A 665 -38.28 12.07 2.36
N THR A 666 -37.42 11.90 1.36
CA THR A 666 -37.75 11.12 0.16
C THR A 666 -37.94 9.64 0.50
N LEU A 667 -37.00 9.07 1.28
CA LEU A 667 -37.07 7.68 1.76
C LEU A 667 -38.32 7.42 2.60
N ASP A 668 -38.67 8.35 3.51
CA ASP A 668 -39.85 8.20 4.36
C ASP A 668 -41.14 8.10 3.57
N ASN A 669 -41.24 8.88 2.47
CA ASN A 669 -42.41 8.92 1.60
C ASN A 669 -42.39 7.87 0.47
N MET A 670 -41.29 7.14 0.30
CA MET A 670 -41.15 6.13 -0.75
C MET A 670 -42.03 4.91 -0.46
N VAL A 671 -42.63 4.35 -1.50
CA VAL A 671 -43.33 3.06 -1.48
C VAL A 671 -42.62 2.16 -2.48
N PHE A 672 -42.19 1.00 -2.05
CA PHE A 672 -41.57 0.03 -2.95
C PHE A 672 -42.62 -0.65 -3.80
N VAL A 673 -42.29 -0.85 -5.08
CA VAL A 673 -43.15 -1.53 -6.07
C VAL A 673 -43.01 -3.05 -6.00
N ASP A 674 -41.78 -3.54 -5.70
CA ASP A 674 -41.54 -4.95 -5.51
C ASP A 674 -42.16 -5.45 -4.20
N ASP A 675 -42.91 -6.53 -4.25
CA ASP A 675 -43.64 -7.07 -3.10
C ASP A 675 -42.71 -7.46 -1.94
N THR A 676 -41.54 -8.06 -2.24
CA THR A 676 -40.56 -8.46 -1.22
C THR A 676 -39.94 -7.24 -0.52
N LEU A 677 -39.61 -6.19 -1.29
CA LEU A 677 -39.10 -4.95 -0.74
C LEU A 677 -40.17 -4.21 0.07
N ASN A 678 -41.43 -4.26 -0.39
CA ASN A 678 -42.51 -3.58 0.28
C ASN A 678 -42.92 -4.24 1.60
N GLU A 679 -42.85 -5.58 1.70
CA GLU A 679 -43.05 -6.32 2.96
C GLU A 679 -42.07 -5.88 4.05
N HIS A 680 -40.85 -5.48 3.69
CA HIS A 680 -39.78 -5.08 4.60
C HIS A 680 -39.49 -3.58 4.56
N ALA A 681 -40.36 -2.78 3.96
CA ALA A 681 -40.11 -1.37 3.60
C ALA A 681 -39.59 -0.51 4.75
N GLN A 682 -40.17 -0.59 5.93
CA GLN A 682 -39.78 0.22 7.08
C GLN A 682 -38.35 -0.09 7.56
N LEU A 683 -38.02 -1.38 7.62
CA LEU A 683 -36.69 -1.84 8.04
C LEU A 683 -35.64 -1.50 6.98
N ILE A 684 -35.95 -1.70 5.68
CA ILE A 684 -35.05 -1.32 4.59
C ILE A 684 -34.72 0.16 4.65
N LYS A 685 -35.71 1.05 4.78
CA LYS A 685 -35.52 2.49 4.89
C LYS A 685 -34.68 2.88 6.09
N GLN A 686 -34.94 2.27 7.25
CA GLN A 686 -34.20 2.54 8.48
C GLN A 686 -32.74 2.06 8.33
N GLN A 687 -32.52 0.82 7.92
CA GLN A 687 -31.18 0.25 7.78
C GLN A 687 -30.35 0.95 6.71
N PHE A 688 -30.95 1.34 5.59
CA PHE A 688 -30.28 2.12 4.56
C PHE A 688 -29.77 3.47 5.11
N LYS A 689 -30.60 4.18 5.90
CA LYS A 689 -30.19 5.43 6.55
C LYS A 689 -29.04 5.22 7.54
N GLU A 690 -29.15 4.19 8.38
CA GLU A 690 -28.11 3.89 9.39
C GLU A 690 -26.79 3.51 8.73
N LEU A 691 -26.80 2.68 7.69
CA LEU A 691 -25.60 2.25 6.96
C LEU A 691 -24.96 3.42 6.19
N MET A 692 -25.76 4.31 5.60
CA MET A 692 -25.23 5.50 4.93
C MET A 692 -24.55 6.46 5.91
N VAL A 693 -25.06 6.61 7.11
CA VAL A 693 -24.44 7.42 8.16
C VAL A 693 -23.16 6.74 8.69
N GLN A 694 -23.18 5.43 8.90
CA GLN A 694 -22.03 4.69 9.43
C GLN A 694 -20.89 4.56 8.40
N LYS A 695 -21.22 4.27 7.14
CA LYS A 695 -20.21 4.07 6.07
C LYS A 695 -19.60 5.37 5.55
N GLY A 696 -20.24 6.51 5.76
CA GLY A 696 -19.63 7.82 5.52
C GLY A 696 -18.45 8.16 6.44
N THR A 697 -18.13 7.30 7.41
CA THR A 697 -17.05 7.47 8.41
C THR A 697 -16.12 6.25 8.49
N ARG A 698 -15.88 5.52 7.40
CA ARG A 698 -14.88 4.45 7.38
C ARG A 698 -13.50 5.05 7.69
N LYS A 699 -13.00 4.83 8.90
CA LYS A 699 -11.68 5.28 9.34
C LYS A 699 -10.77 4.08 9.53
N ILE A 700 -9.64 4.07 8.83
CA ILE A 700 -8.52 3.24 9.25
C ILE A 700 -7.93 3.92 10.48
N GLU A 701 -7.78 3.16 11.56
CA GLU A 701 -7.16 3.67 12.76
C GLU A 701 -5.66 3.85 12.54
N ILE A 702 -5.25 5.10 12.34
CA ILE A 702 -3.84 5.50 12.34
C ILE A 702 -3.55 6.01 13.73
N THR A 703 -2.63 5.36 14.43
CA THR A 703 -2.30 5.74 15.80
C THR A 703 -1.27 6.86 15.78
N ASN A 704 -1.51 7.91 16.57
CA ASN A 704 -0.53 8.94 16.83
C ASN A 704 0.50 8.42 17.83
N GLY A 705 1.69 8.07 17.34
CA GLY A 705 2.81 7.61 18.14
C GLY A 705 3.49 8.70 18.96
N ASP A 706 3.21 9.99 18.65
CA ASP A 706 3.77 11.12 19.40
C ASP A 706 3.16 11.26 20.79
N ASN A 707 2.02 10.63 21.04
CA ASN A 707 1.39 10.54 22.35
C ASN A 707 1.95 9.41 23.22
N ASP A 708 2.87 8.62 22.69
CA ASP A 708 3.57 7.59 23.46
C ASP A 708 4.71 8.25 24.27
N PRO A 709 4.59 8.34 25.61
CA PRO A 709 5.58 9.01 26.44
C PRO A 709 6.99 8.38 26.39
N TYR A 710 7.10 7.16 25.85
CA TYR A 710 8.38 6.45 25.76
C TYR A 710 9.24 6.84 24.55
N ASP A 711 8.64 7.37 23.51
CA ASP A 711 9.34 7.51 22.23
C ASP A 711 9.89 8.90 21.92
N ASN A 712 9.37 9.94 22.52
CA ASN A 712 9.75 11.32 22.15
C ASN A 712 10.84 11.92 23.03
N GLY A 713 11.30 11.25 24.06
CA GLY A 713 12.27 11.81 25.03
C GLY A 713 11.74 13.08 25.73
N VAL A 714 10.51 13.47 25.41
CA VAL A 714 9.80 14.55 26.07
C VAL A 714 9.25 13.98 27.37
N ARG A 715 9.81 14.42 28.50
CA ARG A 715 9.17 14.19 29.77
C ARG A 715 7.77 14.79 29.67
N ALA A 716 6.77 13.93 29.52
CA ALA A 716 5.39 14.35 29.65
C ALA A 716 5.20 14.79 31.09
N TYR A 717 5.19 16.08 31.33
CA TYR A 717 4.70 16.61 32.58
C TYR A 717 3.19 16.37 32.58
N VAL A 718 2.76 15.26 33.18
CA VAL A 718 1.37 15.03 33.47
C VAL A 718 0.98 16.12 34.45
N THR A 719 0.11 17.01 34.04
CA THR A 719 -0.42 18.05 34.94
C THR A 719 -1.19 17.36 36.07
N GLN A 720 -1.19 17.94 37.26
CA GLN A 720 -1.90 17.38 38.42
C GLN A 720 -3.37 17.09 38.08
N GLY A 721 -4.02 17.89 37.22
CA GLY A 721 -5.40 17.67 36.79
C GLY A 721 -5.59 16.51 35.81
N GLU A 722 -4.59 16.19 34.98
CA GLU A 722 -4.60 15.00 34.13
C GLU A 722 -4.34 13.75 34.93
N PHE A 723 -3.41 13.79 35.88
CA PHE A 723 -3.16 12.71 36.82
C PHE A 723 -4.41 12.38 37.65
N GLU A 724 -5.12 13.38 38.13
CA GLU A 724 -6.39 13.20 38.87
C GLU A 724 -7.47 12.57 37.98
N LYS A 725 -7.58 12.95 36.71
CA LYS A 725 -8.54 12.33 35.76
C LYS A 725 -8.21 10.87 35.47
N ILE A 726 -6.93 10.56 35.26
CA ILE A 726 -6.46 9.18 35.04
C ILE A 726 -6.70 8.36 36.31
N TYR A 727 -6.33 8.89 37.49
CA TYR A 727 -6.52 8.26 38.77
C TYR A 727 -7.99 8.00 39.10
N LEU A 728 -8.86 8.98 38.88
CA LEU A 728 -10.30 8.82 39.08
C LEU A 728 -10.93 7.84 38.10
N GLY A 729 -10.49 7.83 36.84
CA GLY A 729 -10.89 6.84 35.84
C GLY A 729 -10.49 5.42 36.19
N LEU A 730 -9.21 5.24 36.59
CA LEU A 730 -8.69 3.95 37.05
C LEU A 730 -9.39 3.47 38.32
N ARG A 731 -9.59 4.38 39.31
CA ARG A 731 -10.31 4.08 40.55
C ARG A 731 -11.75 3.67 40.30
N LYS A 732 -12.45 4.35 39.39
CA LYS A 732 -13.83 4.00 39.01
C LYS A 732 -13.93 2.63 38.34
N ASN A 733 -12.99 2.28 37.50
CA ASN A 733 -12.94 0.98 36.84
C ASN A 733 -12.51 -0.16 37.77
N LEU A 734 -11.58 0.09 38.69
CA LEU A 734 -11.17 -0.87 39.71
C LEU A 734 -12.27 -1.13 40.74
N MET A 735 -13.04 -0.10 41.11
CA MET A 735 -14.16 -0.24 42.05
C MET A 735 -15.38 -0.96 41.46
N GLN A 736 -15.51 -1.03 40.15
CA GLN A 736 -16.67 -1.70 39.50
C GLN A 736 -16.49 -3.20 39.30
N ARG A 737 -15.31 -3.82 39.52
CA ARG A 737 -15.04 -5.18 39.05
C ARG A 737 -14.62 -6.23 40.05
N SER A 738 -14.38 -5.97 41.33
CA SER A 738 -14.06 -7.08 42.23
C SER A 738 -14.30 -6.80 43.72
N ILE A 739 -15.11 -7.63 44.34
CA ILE A 739 -15.10 -7.84 45.80
C ILE A 739 -14.10 -8.95 46.07
N TYR A 740 -12.81 -8.63 46.05
CA TYR A 740 -11.79 -9.48 46.65
C TYR A 740 -11.17 -8.74 47.84
N LYS A 741 -11.33 -9.27 49.04
CA LYS A 741 -10.62 -8.80 50.23
C LYS A 741 -9.18 -9.31 50.16
N PHE A 742 -8.24 -8.48 49.66
CA PHE A 742 -6.82 -8.70 49.91
C PHE A 742 -6.39 -7.90 51.14
N LYS A 743 -5.66 -8.54 52.03
CA LYS A 743 -4.80 -7.80 52.99
C LYS A 743 -3.57 -7.36 52.22
N ILE A 744 -3.57 -6.15 51.73
CA ILE A 744 -2.39 -5.55 51.11
C ILE A 744 -1.65 -4.84 52.24
N ASP A 745 -0.37 -5.15 52.39
CA ASP A 745 0.56 -4.28 53.15
C ASP A 745 0.65 -2.96 52.40
N LYS A 746 0.04 -1.93 52.99
CA LYS A 746 -0.20 -0.65 52.31
C LYS A 746 1.12 0.06 51.96
N ASP A 747 2.12 -0.08 52.79
CA ASP A 747 3.41 0.59 52.62
C ASP A 747 4.20 -0.11 51.51
N LYS A 748 4.22 -1.44 51.51
CA LYS A 748 4.86 -2.22 50.47
C LYS A 748 4.19 -2.04 49.10
N PHE A 749 2.85 -1.92 49.04
CA PHE A 749 2.13 -1.65 47.79
C PHE A 749 2.45 -0.24 47.25
N ILE A 750 2.58 0.75 48.11
CA ILE A 750 2.96 2.11 47.72
C ILE A 750 4.41 2.09 47.21
N ASP A 751 5.33 1.42 47.91
CA ASP A 751 6.72 1.28 47.49
C ASP A 751 6.88 0.55 46.17
N ASP A 752 6.12 -0.53 45.95
CA ASP A 752 6.07 -1.26 44.66
C ASP A 752 5.48 -0.40 43.55
N CYS A 753 4.44 0.37 43.82
CA CYS A 753 3.89 1.33 42.87
C CYS A 753 4.85 2.47 42.53
N ILE A 754 5.51 3.03 43.53
CA ILE A 754 6.57 4.05 43.37
C ILE A 754 7.75 3.47 42.60
N PHE A 755 8.15 2.26 42.90
CA PHE A 755 9.22 1.55 42.20
C PHE A 755 8.84 1.34 40.71
N GLN A 756 7.63 0.85 40.43
CA GLN A 756 7.14 0.65 39.05
C GLN A 756 6.97 1.98 38.31
N ILE A 757 6.40 3.00 38.95
CA ILE A 757 6.27 4.35 38.39
C ILE A 757 7.66 4.96 38.14
N ASN A 758 8.62 4.82 39.06
CA ASN A 758 9.97 5.30 38.84
C ASN A 758 10.75 4.50 37.80
N GLN A 759 10.52 3.19 37.68
CA GLN A 759 11.00 2.41 36.53
C GLN A 759 10.42 2.91 35.21
N PHE A 760 9.14 3.29 35.22
CA PHE A 760 8.47 3.90 34.08
C PHE A 760 8.90 5.34 33.80
N LEU A 761 9.34 6.10 34.82
CA LEU A 761 9.77 7.51 34.68
C LEU A 761 11.29 7.67 34.47
N LEU A 762 12.09 6.62 34.68
CA LEU A 762 13.54 6.63 34.49
C LEU A 762 13.97 6.07 33.12
N PHE A 763 13.04 5.66 32.33
CA PHE A 763 13.20 5.31 30.94
C PHE A 763 12.44 6.31 30.06
#